data_35de4be504438356539342d863ea13fb
#
_entry.id   35de4be504438356539342d863ea13fb
#
_cell.length_a   1.000
_cell.length_b   1.000
_cell.length_c   1.000
_cell.angle_alpha   90.00
_cell.angle_beta   90.00
_cell.angle_gamma   90.00
#
_symmetry.space_group_name_H-M   'P 1'
#
loop_
_entity.id
_entity.type
_entity.pdbx_description
1 polymer ?
#
loop_
_entity_poly.entity_id
_entity_poly.type
_entity_poly.pdbx_seq_one_letter_code
_entity_poly.pdbx_strand_id
1 'polypeptide(L)'
;MSESPAPDRHEHGEGTHRGDASHEKPRFGKWTRRAFIGAGTVAGGGLVLGVGGIALAPNRLKYVPEGEAGDGHLTTWIKIAVDNSTTVFIPHCEMGQGAMTGLGMLLVEELDADWSLCRIQEAPAEDVYANGYVVRAFLEESGFAVPGWLERALDFGSFKMADFVGVQVTGGSTSTRGTGAFGMRLAGATARAMLLEAGARELDVPVVELTARDSRVVHAASGRSATYGELAALAGSLDLPRRPTLKGRDQYRLVGTSRDRPDIPGKVTGEARYGIDVVLPDMLHAAIVRAPIPGGQLASLDPAPARAMAGVREVVTLPDAVAVVADGYWQAQQALNALAPDFTDAGVGAVDTASIRSLHAAALDAEPISGEAQGSRTVTAEYGVPYLAHATMEPMCATVRIAEGRCEVWAGTQDPLSTRGVAAEAAGLDREAVTIHNQQLGGGFGRRLPGTYDYVEQAVAVAKLTAPRPVKLIWSREEDMRHGYYRPFVVARFQGVLDDQGAPVLWASRFTGSRFGDVGAATPPYEIEQLDVRAVAPPVHLRTGAWRSVASSQHGFFVESFVDELAHAVRRDPFEYRRDLLAREPRHRAVLERAAEMARWGTPLPEGRARGIAIVESFGSIVAQVAEVGLDADGAVRVHRVDAAVDCGLVVNPQQAEAQIQGGVVFGLSAALFHAITVRDGAVEQRNFPDYEMIRLANAPHVSVSFVDSGGPIGGLGEPGVPPVAPAVANAVFALTGQRLRQLPLRLT
;
A
#
# COMPACT_ATOMS: atom_id res chain seq x y z
N MET A 1 -15.18 -45.66 52.47
CA MET A 1 -16.54 -45.69 53.03
C MET A 1 -17.31 -44.64 52.25
N SER A 2 -17.99 -45.08 51.28
CA SER A 2 -19.46 -45.25 51.04
C SER A 2 -20.07 -43.88 50.73
N GLU A 3 -20.84 -43.60 49.75
CA GLU A 3 -21.55 -44.34 48.66
C GLU A 3 -22.40 -43.27 47.93
N SER A 4 -22.50 -43.37 46.64
CA SER A 4 -23.56 -42.73 45.83
C SER A 4 -24.94 -43.32 46.19
N PRO A 5 -26.09 -42.70 45.81
CA PRO A 5 -26.66 -43.06 44.52
C PRO A 5 -27.47 -41.97 43.74
N ALA A 6 -27.60 -42.16 42.45
CA ALA A 6 -28.74 -41.76 41.61
C ALA A 6 -29.78 -42.91 41.62
N PRO A 7 -30.93 -42.90 40.89
CA PRO A 7 -31.61 -41.90 40.03
C PRO A 7 -33.14 -41.83 40.33
N ASP A 8 -33.90 -41.02 39.57
CA ASP A 8 -35.18 -41.54 38.97
C ASP A 8 -35.80 -40.58 37.91
N ARG A 9 -36.35 -41.23 36.92
CA ARG A 9 -37.11 -40.71 35.79
C ARG A 9 -38.57 -40.41 36.18
N HIS A 10 -39.23 -39.50 35.48
CA HIS A 10 -40.57 -39.71 34.95
C HIS A 10 -40.96 -38.74 33.81
N GLU A 11 -41.66 -39.27 32.90
CA GLU A 11 -42.15 -39.06 31.57
C GLU A 11 -43.32 -38.06 31.42
N HIS A 12 -43.51 -37.70 30.12
CA HIS A 12 -44.70 -37.36 29.36
C HIS A 12 -45.20 -35.93 29.30
N GLY A 13 -45.37 -35.51 28.03
CA GLY A 13 -46.25 -34.42 27.58
C GLY A 13 -45.98 -33.93 26.17
N GLU A 14 -46.59 -34.57 25.19
CA GLU A 14 -46.66 -34.16 23.77
C GLU A 14 -47.35 -32.81 23.59
N GLY A 15 -46.80 -31.96 22.69
CA GLY A 15 -47.45 -30.75 22.26
C GLY A 15 -46.84 -30.22 20.97
N THR A 16 -47.42 -30.63 19.85
CA THR A 16 -47.13 -30.22 18.49
C THR A 16 -47.40 -28.73 18.28
N HIS A 17 -46.38 -27.93 17.91
CA HIS A 17 -46.58 -26.72 17.14
C HIS A 17 -45.47 -26.58 16.08
N ARG A 18 -45.86 -26.66 14.80
CA ARG A 18 -45.07 -26.23 13.64
C ARG A 18 -44.81 -24.73 13.76
N GLY A 19 -43.56 -24.32 13.76
CA GLY A 19 -43.11 -22.94 13.67
C GLY A 19 -41.91 -22.85 12.74
N ASP A 20 -42.05 -22.02 11.74
CA ASP A 20 -41.15 -21.67 10.67
C ASP A 20 -39.69 -21.57 11.08
N ALA A 21 -38.81 -22.29 10.44
CA ALA A 21 -37.37 -22.16 10.57
C ALA A 21 -36.87 -21.03 9.65
N SER A 22 -36.85 -19.79 10.17
CA SER A 22 -36.09 -18.72 9.57
C SER A 22 -34.62 -19.03 9.74
N HIS A 23 -33.88 -19.23 8.63
CA HIS A 23 -32.42 -19.34 8.61
C HIS A 23 -31.79 -18.04 9.08
N GLU A 24 -31.46 -17.93 10.35
CA GLU A 24 -30.50 -16.94 10.85
C GLU A 24 -29.13 -17.24 10.28
N LYS A 25 -28.66 -16.38 9.36
CA LYS A 25 -27.26 -16.35 8.92
C LYS A 25 -26.39 -15.96 10.12
N PRO A 26 -25.27 -16.66 10.39
CA PRO A 26 -24.42 -16.34 11.51
C PRO A 26 -23.85 -14.90 11.35
N ARG A 27 -24.12 -14.05 12.32
CA ARG A 27 -23.50 -12.71 12.47
C ARG A 27 -22.02 -12.89 12.80
N PHE A 28 -21.16 -12.79 11.79
CA PHE A 28 -19.71 -12.70 12.00
C PHE A 28 -19.36 -11.30 12.54
N GLY A 29 -18.99 -11.24 13.81
CA GLY A 29 -18.68 -10.02 14.51
C GLY A 29 -17.38 -9.35 14.01
N LYS A 30 -17.17 -8.07 14.40
CA LYS A 30 -16.02 -7.19 14.07
C LYS A 30 -14.62 -7.84 14.24
N TRP A 31 -14.52 -8.92 15.00
CA TRP A 31 -13.28 -9.66 15.27
C TRP A 31 -12.79 -10.52 14.10
N THR A 32 -13.69 -11.09 13.30
CA THR A 32 -13.33 -11.99 12.19
C THR A 32 -12.72 -11.25 11.00
N ARG A 33 -13.18 -10.04 10.70
CA ARG A 33 -12.59 -9.21 9.62
C ARG A 33 -11.19 -8.70 9.98
N ARG A 34 -10.98 -8.26 11.24
CA ARG A 34 -9.64 -7.85 11.73
C ARG A 34 -8.66 -9.01 11.80
N ALA A 35 -9.12 -10.19 12.21
CA ALA A 35 -8.30 -11.40 12.23
C ALA A 35 -7.91 -11.84 10.81
N PHE A 36 -8.75 -11.59 9.80
CA PHE A 36 -8.51 -12.04 8.43
C PHE A 36 -7.52 -11.16 7.68
N ILE A 37 -7.57 -9.84 7.88
CA ILE A 37 -6.56 -8.90 7.35
C ILE A 37 -5.20 -9.17 8.03
N GLY A 38 -5.20 -9.60 9.31
CA GLY A 38 -4.00 -10.02 10.02
C GLY A 38 -3.50 -11.42 9.68
N ALA A 39 -4.37 -12.33 9.28
CA ALA A 39 -3.99 -13.71 8.93
C ALA A 39 -3.37 -13.83 7.53
N GLY A 40 -3.59 -12.86 6.65
CA GLY A 40 -2.93 -12.80 5.33
C GLY A 40 -1.41 -12.60 5.41
N THR A 41 -0.89 -12.18 6.57
CA THR A 41 0.55 -11.95 6.78
C THR A 41 1.23 -12.98 7.70
N VAL A 42 0.52 -13.93 8.30
CA VAL A 42 1.07 -14.84 9.32
C VAL A 42 0.85 -16.33 9.04
N ALA A 43 0.15 -16.71 8.00
CA ALA A 43 -0.13 -18.13 7.73
C ALA A 43 0.89 -18.78 6.77
N GLY A 44 2.13 -18.90 7.20
CA GLY A 44 3.05 -19.95 6.72
C GLY A 44 2.67 -21.33 7.24
N GLY A 45 1.39 -21.67 7.30
CA GLY A 45 0.95 -22.96 7.83
C GLY A 45 -0.55 -23.19 7.69
N GLY A 46 -0.98 -23.84 6.61
CA GLY A 46 -2.21 -24.58 6.63
C GLY A 46 -3.44 -23.96 5.98
N LEU A 47 -3.40 -23.59 4.71
CA LEU A 47 -4.61 -23.56 3.89
C LEU A 47 -4.74 -24.89 3.14
N VAL A 48 -5.23 -25.90 3.83
CA VAL A 48 -5.72 -27.14 3.17
C VAL A 48 -7.12 -26.85 2.64
N LEU A 49 -7.17 -26.28 1.44
CA LEU A 49 -8.41 -26.25 0.66
C LEU A 49 -8.61 -27.61 0.00
N GLY A 50 -9.75 -28.22 0.25
CA GLY A 50 -10.11 -29.50 -0.34
C GLY A 50 -10.00 -29.50 -1.85
N VAL A 51 -9.10 -30.31 -2.39
CA VAL A 51 -8.73 -30.40 -3.81
C VAL A 51 -9.86 -30.89 -4.73
N GLY A 52 -10.99 -31.37 -4.18
CA GLY A 52 -12.08 -32.02 -4.93
C GLY A 52 -13.01 -31.09 -5.72
N GLY A 53 -13.10 -29.79 -5.42
CA GLY A 53 -14.00 -28.84 -6.08
C GLY A 53 -13.37 -27.95 -7.16
N ILE A 54 -12.07 -28.02 -7.32
CA ILE A 54 -11.28 -27.03 -8.07
C ILE A 54 -11.33 -27.25 -9.60
N ALA A 55 -11.61 -28.47 -10.04
CA ALA A 55 -11.65 -28.82 -11.47
C ALA A 55 -12.88 -28.25 -12.22
N LEU A 56 -13.91 -27.79 -11.52
CA LEU A 56 -15.20 -27.32 -12.07
C LEU A 56 -15.42 -25.80 -11.92
N ALA A 57 -14.42 -25.05 -11.51
CA ALA A 57 -14.56 -23.62 -11.28
C ALA A 57 -14.76 -22.85 -12.59
N PRO A 58 -15.83 -22.03 -12.72
CA PRO A 58 -16.02 -21.20 -13.89
C PRO A 58 -14.88 -20.18 -14.05
N ASN A 59 -14.48 -19.93 -15.30
CA ASN A 59 -13.44 -18.99 -15.64
C ASN A 59 -13.95 -17.56 -15.38
N ARG A 60 -13.47 -16.90 -14.31
CA ARG A 60 -13.95 -15.59 -13.84
C ARG A 60 -13.52 -14.40 -14.68
N LEU A 61 -12.68 -14.60 -15.68
CA LEU A 61 -12.34 -13.52 -16.61
C LEU A 61 -13.53 -13.18 -17.55
N LYS A 62 -14.63 -13.92 -17.51
CA LYS A 62 -15.80 -13.66 -18.35
C LYS A 62 -16.89 -12.97 -17.52
N TYR A 63 -16.88 -11.68 -17.49
CA TYR A 63 -18.00 -10.83 -17.08
C TYR A 63 -18.42 -10.00 -18.29
N VAL A 64 -19.71 -10.00 -18.59
CA VAL A 64 -20.28 -9.14 -19.65
C VAL A 64 -21.25 -8.18 -18.97
N PRO A 65 -20.83 -6.93 -18.64
CA PRO A 65 -21.80 -5.90 -18.32
C PRO A 65 -22.73 -5.69 -19.53
N GLU A 66 -23.95 -5.22 -19.29
CA GLU A 66 -24.83 -4.76 -20.36
C GLU A 66 -24.13 -3.68 -21.15
N GLY A 67 -23.79 -3.94 -22.41
CA GLY A 67 -23.04 -3.06 -23.31
C GLY A 67 -23.90 -2.55 -24.46
N GLU A 68 -23.41 -1.53 -25.18
CA GLU A 68 -24.01 -1.10 -26.43
C GLU A 68 -23.94 -2.21 -27.47
N ALA A 69 -24.94 -2.26 -28.35
CA ALA A 69 -25.02 -3.29 -29.41
C ALA A 69 -23.78 -3.21 -30.35
N GLY A 70 -23.03 -4.31 -30.40
CA GLY A 70 -21.84 -4.43 -31.24
C GLY A 70 -20.49 -4.35 -30.49
N ASP A 71 -20.48 -3.90 -29.25
CA ASP A 71 -19.28 -3.92 -28.41
C ASP A 71 -18.96 -5.34 -27.93
N GLY A 72 -17.68 -5.66 -27.83
CA GLY A 72 -17.21 -6.96 -27.30
C GLY A 72 -16.51 -6.81 -25.96
N HIS A 73 -17.10 -7.38 -24.90
CA HIS A 73 -16.38 -7.62 -23.64
C HIS A 73 -15.64 -8.95 -23.75
N LEU A 74 -14.32 -8.89 -23.87
CA LEU A 74 -13.47 -10.07 -24.04
C LEU A 74 -13.08 -10.71 -22.71
N THR A 75 -12.81 -9.85 -21.69
CA THR A 75 -12.57 -10.24 -20.30
C THR A 75 -13.18 -9.20 -19.39
N THR A 76 -13.21 -9.45 -18.08
CA THR A 76 -13.63 -8.47 -17.06
C THR A 76 -12.91 -7.11 -17.21
N TRP A 77 -11.66 -7.11 -17.68
CA TRP A 77 -10.83 -5.93 -17.73
C TRP A 77 -10.68 -5.31 -19.13
N ILE A 78 -11.33 -5.87 -20.17
CA ILE A 78 -11.18 -5.42 -21.55
C ILE A 78 -12.53 -5.31 -22.24
N LYS A 79 -12.83 -4.09 -22.71
CA LYS A 79 -13.94 -3.81 -23.64
C LYS A 79 -13.37 -3.28 -24.94
N ILE A 80 -13.79 -3.80 -26.07
CA ILE A 80 -13.44 -3.29 -27.40
C ILE A 80 -14.72 -2.79 -28.06
N ALA A 81 -14.71 -1.55 -28.50
CA ALA A 81 -15.84 -0.93 -29.19
C ALA A 81 -15.73 -1.07 -30.71
N VAL A 82 -16.86 -0.89 -31.41
CA VAL A 82 -16.95 -1.00 -32.87
C VAL A 82 -16.06 0.02 -33.59
N ASP A 83 -15.73 1.16 -32.95
CA ASP A 83 -14.80 2.16 -33.45
C ASP A 83 -13.33 1.77 -33.34
N ASN A 84 -13.04 0.54 -32.91
CA ASN A 84 -11.73 -0.02 -32.64
C ASN A 84 -11.04 0.54 -31.38
N SER A 85 -11.72 1.36 -30.56
CA SER A 85 -11.17 1.78 -29.28
C SER A 85 -11.23 0.63 -28.27
N THR A 86 -10.16 0.54 -27.43
CA THR A 86 -10.04 -0.48 -26.38
C THR A 86 -10.07 0.20 -25.01
N THR A 87 -11.05 -0.14 -24.18
CA THR A 87 -11.09 0.29 -22.77
C THR A 87 -10.49 -0.78 -21.88
N VAL A 88 -9.52 -0.40 -21.06
CA VAL A 88 -8.86 -1.25 -20.09
C VAL A 88 -9.28 -0.81 -18.70
N PHE A 89 -9.94 -1.71 -17.95
CA PHE A 89 -10.37 -1.48 -16.57
C PHE A 89 -9.30 -1.97 -15.61
N ILE A 90 -8.76 -1.06 -14.81
CA ILE A 90 -7.68 -1.34 -13.86
C ILE A 90 -8.25 -1.43 -12.43
N PRO A 91 -8.14 -2.59 -11.74
CA PRO A 91 -8.64 -2.75 -10.37
C PRO A 91 -7.68 -2.16 -9.32
N HIS A 92 -7.14 -0.99 -9.59
CA HIS A 92 -6.28 -0.20 -8.73
C HIS A 92 -6.58 1.29 -8.87
N CYS A 93 -6.49 2.03 -7.77
CA CYS A 93 -6.64 3.49 -7.80
C CYS A 93 -5.34 4.19 -8.22
N GLU A 94 -5.48 5.39 -8.78
CA GLU A 94 -4.36 6.28 -9.07
C GLU A 94 -4.19 7.29 -7.92
N MET A 95 -3.02 7.28 -7.30
CA MET A 95 -2.64 8.20 -6.23
C MET A 95 -1.28 8.89 -6.47
N GLY A 96 -0.90 8.97 -7.77
CA GLY A 96 0.35 9.58 -8.22
C GLY A 96 1.45 8.58 -8.60
N GLN A 97 1.25 7.28 -8.33
CA GLN A 97 2.26 6.24 -8.56
C GLN A 97 2.36 5.74 -10.02
N GLY A 98 1.39 6.08 -10.89
CA GLY A 98 1.38 5.66 -12.30
C GLY A 98 0.96 4.21 -12.52
N ALA A 99 0.29 3.58 -11.55
CA ALA A 99 -0.19 2.20 -11.66
C ALA A 99 -1.11 2.00 -12.86
N MET A 100 -2.01 2.96 -13.14
CA MET A 100 -2.91 2.92 -14.28
C MET A 100 -2.15 2.72 -15.59
N THR A 101 -1.14 3.56 -15.83
CA THR A 101 -0.33 3.49 -17.06
C THR A 101 0.46 2.19 -17.14
N GLY A 102 1.16 1.82 -16.07
CA GLY A 102 2.00 0.61 -16.04
C GLY A 102 1.20 -0.68 -16.26
N LEU A 103 0.05 -0.81 -15.60
CA LEU A 103 -0.83 -1.96 -15.77
C LEU A 103 -1.47 -2.00 -17.15
N GLY A 104 -1.90 -0.83 -17.67
CA GLY A 104 -2.38 -0.68 -19.04
C GLY A 104 -1.34 -1.11 -20.06
N MET A 105 -0.08 -0.70 -19.90
CA MET A 105 1.02 -1.11 -20.79
C MET A 105 1.23 -2.62 -20.81
N LEU A 106 1.20 -3.29 -19.65
CA LEU A 106 1.35 -4.74 -19.58
C LEU A 106 0.21 -5.49 -20.28
N LEU A 107 -1.02 -5.02 -20.15
CA LEU A 107 -2.17 -5.62 -20.82
C LEU A 107 -2.13 -5.38 -22.33
N VAL A 108 -1.92 -4.13 -22.74
CA VAL A 108 -1.90 -3.71 -24.17
C VAL A 108 -0.75 -4.36 -24.92
N GLU A 109 0.42 -4.56 -24.27
CA GLU A 109 1.53 -5.33 -24.82
C GLU A 109 1.09 -6.74 -25.21
N GLU A 110 0.45 -7.45 -24.30
CA GLU A 110 0.01 -8.83 -24.54
C GLU A 110 -1.17 -8.91 -25.52
N LEU A 111 -1.99 -7.88 -25.60
CA LEU A 111 -3.13 -7.77 -26.51
C LEU A 111 -2.71 -7.44 -27.96
N ASP A 112 -1.51 -6.88 -28.17
CA ASP A 112 -1.07 -6.30 -29.45
C ASP A 112 -1.98 -5.16 -29.96
N ALA A 113 -2.59 -4.41 -29.03
CA ALA A 113 -3.41 -3.26 -29.41
C ALA A 113 -2.56 -2.00 -29.68
N ASP A 114 -3.11 -1.08 -30.45
CA ASP A 114 -2.55 0.26 -30.62
C ASP A 114 -2.77 1.09 -29.36
N TRP A 115 -1.68 1.50 -28.71
CA TRP A 115 -1.73 2.31 -27.49
C TRP A 115 -2.55 3.59 -27.63
N SER A 116 -2.52 4.22 -28.80
CA SER A 116 -3.25 5.47 -29.08
C SER A 116 -4.78 5.29 -29.11
N LEU A 117 -5.27 4.06 -29.31
CA LEU A 117 -6.67 3.71 -29.29
C LEU A 117 -7.13 3.20 -27.93
N CYS A 118 -6.21 3.11 -26.95
CA CYS A 118 -6.51 2.56 -25.63
C CYS A 118 -6.94 3.66 -24.64
N ARG A 119 -8.01 3.40 -23.91
CA ARG A 119 -8.49 4.20 -22.77
C ARG A 119 -8.26 3.42 -21.49
N ILE A 120 -7.47 3.97 -20.60
CA ILE A 120 -7.16 3.33 -19.31
C ILE A 120 -8.06 3.96 -18.25
N GLN A 121 -8.87 3.16 -17.59
CA GLN A 121 -9.84 3.60 -16.58
C GLN A 121 -9.71 2.79 -15.30
N GLU A 122 -10.02 3.41 -14.16
CA GLU A 122 -10.18 2.69 -12.92
C GLU A 122 -11.43 1.80 -13.00
N ALA A 123 -11.32 0.56 -12.53
CA ALA A 123 -12.44 -0.35 -12.47
C ALA A 123 -13.46 0.10 -11.42
N PRO A 124 -14.77 0.02 -11.69
CA PRO A 124 -15.80 0.33 -10.71
C PRO A 124 -15.67 -0.48 -9.41
N ALA A 125 -16.25 0.04 -8.32
CA ALA A 125 -16.29 -0.64 -7.02
C ALA A 125 -17.36 -1.74 -7.01
N GLU A 126 -17.23 -2.72 -7.89
CA GLU A 126 -18.12 -3.87 -8.05
C GLU A 126 -17.40 -5.17 -7.76
N ASP A 127 -18.12 -6.15 -7.22
CA ASP A 127 -17.53 -7.41 -6.76
C ASP A 127 -16.83 -8.20 -7.88
N VAL A 128 -17.25 -8.01 -9.13
CA VAL A 128 -16.62 -8.63 -10.32
C VAL A 128 -15.18 -8.16 -10.52
N TYR A 129 -14.82 -6.98 -10.02
CA TYR A 129 -13.47 -6.43 -10.09
C TYR A 129 -12.65 -6.71 -8.82
N ALA A 130 -13.14 -7.55 -7.90
CA ALA A 130 -12.36 -8.00 -6.75
C ALA A 130 -11.04 -8.63 -7.20
N ASN A 131 -9.92 -8.18 -6.58
CA ASN A 131 -8.58 -8.44 -7.09
C ASN A 131 -7.85 -9.53 -6.30
N GLY A 132 -7.98 -10.79 -6.73
CA GLY A 132 -7.30 -11.94 -6.12
C GLY A 132 -5.78 -11.97 -6.32
N TYR A 133 -5.24 -11.31 -7.34
CA TYR A 133 -3.79 -11.32 -7.60
C TYR A 133 -2.97 -10.54 -6.57
N VAL A 134 -3.59 -9.65 -5.83
CA VAL A 134 -2.96 -9.01 -4.66
C VAL A 134 -2.54 -10.04 -3.61
N VAL A 135 -3.40 -11.03 -3.35
CA VAL A 135 -3.11 -12.13 -2.41
C VAL A 135 -1.91 -12.96 -2.91
N ARG A 136 -1.86 -13.24 -4.21
CA ARG A 136 -0.73 -13.96 -4.82
C ARG A 136 0.61 -13.24 -4.64
N ALA A 137 0.63 -11.92 -4.83
CA ALA A 137 1.83 -11.12 -4.64
C ALA A 137 2.41 -11.23 -3.23
N PHE A 138 1.55 -11.24 -2.20
CA PHE A 138 1.99 -11.42 -0.81
C PHE A 138 2.47 -12.85 -0.50
N LEU A 139 1.85 -13.87 -1.11
CA LEU A 139 2.31 -15.25 -0.96
C LEU A 139 3.72 -15.47 -1.53
N GLU A 140 4.00 -14.91 -2.70
CA GLU A 140 5.32 -14.99 -3.32
C GLU A 140 6.39 -14.23 -2.51
N GLU A 141 6.03 -13.07 -1.92
CA GLU A 141 6.93 -12.32 -1.03
C GLU A 141 7.30 -13.13 0.23
N SER A 142 6.42 -14.01 0.70
CA SER A 142 6.71 -14.90 1.83
C SER A 142 7.69 -16.04 1.49
N GLY A 143 8.21 -16.11 0.26
CA GLY A 143 9.10 -17.17 -0.22
C GLY A 143 8.38 -18.47 -0.63
N PHE A 144 7.03 -18.45 -0.67
CA PHE A 144 6.26 -19.61 -1.13
C PHE A 144 6.25 -19.69 -2.67
N ALA A 145 7.14 -20.49 -3.23
CA ALA A 145 7.14 -20.80 -4.66
C ALA A 145 5.91 -21.65 -5.01
N VAL A 146 4.98 -21.09 -5.78
CA VAL A 146 3.76 -21.80 -6.22
C VAL A 146 4.11 -22.79 -7.33
N PRO A 147 3.93 -24.11 -7.12
CA PRO A 147 4.12 -25.08 -8.21
C PRO A 147 3.14 -24.84 -9.35
N GLY A 148 3.58 -24.89 -10.60
CA GLY A 148 2.77 -24.57 -11.79
C GLY A 148 1.45 -25.36 -11.92
N TRP A 149 1.37 -26.56 -11.34
CA TRP A 149 0.12 -27.34 -11.31
C TRP A 149 -0.89 -26.79 -10.30
N LEU A 150 -0.43 -26.04 -9.28
CA LEU A 150 -1.27 -25.47 -8.22
C LEU A 150 -1.70 -24.03 -8.52
N GLU A 151 -1.06 -23.34 -9.47
CA GLU A 151 -1.30 -21.91 -9.76
C GLU A 151 -2.78 -21.59 -9.98
N ARG A 152 -3.49 -22.35 -10.83
CA ARG A 152 -4.91 -22.08 -11.12
C ARG A 152 -5.81 -22.30 -9.91
N ALA A 153 -5.48 -23.27 -9.07
CA ALA A 153 -6.22 -23.53 -7.84
C ALA A 153 -6.01 -22.40 -6.83
N LEU A 154 -4.78 -21.91 -6.73
CA LEU A 154 -4.44 -20.79 -5.87
C LEU A 154 -5.10 -19.49 -6.36
N ASP A 155 -5.00 -19.19 -7.67
CA ASP A 155 -5.65 -18.02 -8.25
C ASP A 155 -7.16 -18.06 -8.01
N PHE A 156 -7.82 -19.20 -8.27
CA PHE A 156 -9.24 -19.36 -7.99
C PHE A 156 -9.57 -19.12 -6.51
N GLY A 157 -8.83 -19.74 -5.60
CA GLY A 157 -9.01 -19.55 -4.16
C GLY A 157 -8.79 -18.09 -3.74
N SER A 158 -7.78 -17.43 -4.28
CA SER A 158 -7.47 -16.02 -4.03
C SER A 158 -8.58 -15.10 -4.53
N PHE A 159 -9.15 -15.35 -5.71
CA PHE A 159 -10.30 -14.59 -6.22
C PHE A 159 -11.55 -14.80 -5.40
N LYS A 160 -11.87 -16.06 -5.01
CA LYS A 160 -13.01 -16.33 -4.12
C LYS A 160 -12.87 -15.65 -2.78
N MET A 161 -11.65 -15.59 -2.27
CA MET A 161 -11.33 -14.89 -1.06
C MET A 161 -11.49 -13.37 -1.23
N ALA A 162 -10.92 -12.78 -2.28
CA ALA A 162 -11.02 -11.36 -2.58
C ALA A 162 -12.48 -10.91 -2.77
N ASP A 163 -13.30 -11.73 -3.42
CA ASP A 163 -14.73 -11.55 -3.62
C ASP A 163 -15.52 -11.59 -2.28
N PHE A 164 -15.23 -12.62 -1.48
CA PHE A 164 -15.89 -12.77 -0.18
C PHE A 164 -15.57 -11.62 0.79
N VAL A 165 -14.30 -11.17 0.82
CA VAL A 165 -13.84 -10.08 1.69
C VAL A 165 -14.15 -8.72 1.08
N GLY A 166 -14.36 -8.66 -0.26
CA GLY A 166 -14.56 -7.43 -1.01
C GLY A 166 -13.28 -6.60 -1.07
N VAL A 167 -12.21 -7.11 -1.71
CA VAL A 167 -10.89 -6.44 -1.77
C VAL A 167 -10.57 -5.99 -3.19
N GLN A 168 -10.29 -4.69 -3.35
CA GLN A 168 -9.77 -4.06 -4.58
C GLN A 168 -8.59 -3.13 -4.20
N VAL A 169 -7.74 -3.63 -3.30
CA VAL A 169 -6.74 -2.83 -2.61
C VAL A 169 -5.57 -2.42 -3.52
N THR A 170 -5.14 -1.17 -3.36
CA THR A 170 -3.91 -0.61 -3.94
C THR A 170 -2.93 -0.28 -2.83
N GLY A 171 -1.90 -1.08 -2.66
CA GLY A 171 -0.90 -0.92 -1.62
C GLY A 171 0.15 -2.04 -1.67
N GLY A 172 1.25 -1.91 -0.92
CA GLY A 172 2.32 -2.89 -0.87
C GLY A 172 2.97 -3.16 -2.23
N SER A 173 2.99 -2.16 -3.10
CA SER A 173 3.50 -2.26 -4.48
C SER A 173 2.92 -3.44 -5.29
N THR A 174 1.72 -3.92 -4.93
CA THR A 174 1.09 -5.11 -5.52
C THR A 174 0.57 -4.90 -6.93
N SER A 175 0.49 -3.66 -7.43
CA SER A 175 -0.04 -3.37 -8.76
C SER A 175 0.79 -4.06 -9.85
N THR A 176 2.06 -3.72 -10.03
CA THR A 176 2.90 -4.32 -11.09
C THR A 176 3.30 -5.75 -10.77
N ARG A 177 3.79 -6.05 -9.56
CA ARG A 177 4.29 -7.37 -9.18
C ARG A 177 3.19 -8.44 -9.04
N GLY A 178 1.98 -8.05 -8.70
CA GLY A 178 0.84 -8.96 -8.56
C GLY A 178 -0.09 -8.87 -9.75
N THR A 179 -0.96 -7.85 -9.75
CA THR A 179 -1.99 -7.69 -10.79
C THR A 179 -1.40 -7.56 -12.19
N GLY A 180 -0.30 -6.84 -12.34
CA GLY A 180 0.38 -6.67 -13.63
C GLY A 180 0.99 -7.97 -14.13
N ALA A 181 1.86 -8.59 -13.31
CA ALA A 181 2.62 -9.77 -13.69
C ALA A 181 1.73 -10.98 -14.00
N PHE A 182 0.67 -11.20 -13.20
CA PHE A 182 -0.19 -12.38 -13.31
C PHE A 182 -1.56 -12.11 -13.96
N GLY A 183 -2.16 -10.96 -13.72
CA GLY A 183 -3.51 -10.63 -14.16
C GLY A 183 -3.57 -9.92 -15.50
N MET A 184 -2.97 -8.74 -15.62
CA MET A 184 -3.07 -7.90 -16.82
C MET A 184 -2.45 -8.57 -18.04
N ARG A 185 -1.30 -9.20 -17.89
CA ARG A 185 -0.67 -9.97 -18.95
C ARG A 185 -1.57 -11.12 -19.42
N LEU A 186 -2.12 -11.89 -18.46
CA LEU A 186 -3.01 -12.99 -18.78
C LEU A 186 -4.28 -12.51 -19.51
N ALA A 187 -4.89 -11.41 -19.08
CA ALA A 187 -6.08 -10.85 -19.70
C ALA A 187 -5.80 -10.39 -21.16
N GLY A 188 -4.69 -9.69 -21.38
CA GLY A 188 -4.29 -9.26 -22.73
C GLY A 188 -4.04 -10.43 -23.67
N ALA A 189 -3.29 -11.45 -23.23
CA ALA A 189 -3.02 -12.66 -24.01
C ALA A 189 -4.29 -13.49 -24.29
N THR A 190 -5.21 -13.54 -23.32
CA THR A 190 -6.53 -14.19 -23.49
C THR A 190 -7.32 -13.49 -24.59
N ALA A 191 -7.46 -12.18 -24.51
CA ALA A 191 -8.21 -11.41 -25.49
C ALA A 191 -7.56 -11.49 -26.90
N ARG A 192 -6.22 -11.44 -26.99
CA ARG A 192 -5.52 -11.67 -28.25
C ARG A 192 -5.86 -13.02 -28.87
N ALA A 193 -5.86 -14.10 -28.08
CA ALA A 193 -6.18 -15.42 -28.59
C ALA A 193 -7.64 -15.51 -29.07
N MET A 194 -8.59 -14.87 -28.38
CA MET A 194 -9.99 -14.80 -28.82
C MET A 194 -10.16 -14.02 -30.12
N LEU A 195 -9.43 -12.90 -30.28
CA LEU A 195 -9.45 -12.10 -31.51
C LEU A 195 -8.81 -12.83 -32.70
N LEU A 196 -7.74 -13.58 -32.48
CA LEU A 196 -7.15 -14.44 -33.53
C LEU A 196 -8.11 -15.54 -33.98
N GLU A 197 -8.82 -16.17 -33.06
CA GLU A 197 -9.84 -17.17 -33.37
C GLU A 197 -11.05 -16.56 -34.12
N ALA A 198 -11.51 -15.38 -33.70
CA ALA A 198 -12.55 -14.64 -34.41
C ALA A 198 -12.09 -14.23 -35.81
N GLY A 199 -10.85 -13.74 -35.95
CA GLY A 199 -10.25 -13.41 -37.24
C GLY A 199 -10.09 -14.62 -38.18
N ALA A 200 -9.79 -15.81 -37.63
CA ALA A 200 -9.73 -17.05 -38.41
C ALA A 200 -11.08 -17.39 -39.04
N ARG A 201 -12.16 -17.20 -38.30
CA ARG A 201 -13.54 -17.42 -38.80
C ARG A 201 -13.95 -16.33 -39.80
N GLU A 202 -13.66 -15.07 -39.50
CA GLU A 202 -14.04 -13.95 -40.38
C GLU A 202 -13.27 -13.97 -41.72
N LEU A 203 -12.00 -14.30 -41.67
CA LEU A 203 -11.12 -14.31 -42.85
C LEU A 203 -11.08 -15.68 -43.55
N ASP A 204 -11.76 -16.71 -43.00
CA ASP A 204 -11.77 -18.07 -43.52
C ASP A 204 -10.34 -18.59 -43.80
N VAL A 205 -9.50 -18.58 -42.74
CA VAL A 205 -8.09 -19.04 -42.79
C VAL A 205 -7.72 -19.71 -41.45
N PRO A 206 -6.73 -20.62 -41.44
CA PRO A 206 -6.24 -21.22 -40.19
C PRO A 206 -5.68 -20.16 -39.23
N VAL A 207 -5.99 -20.29 -37.93
CA VAL A 207 -5.53 -19.34 -36.89
C VAL A 207 -4.00 -19.22 -36.82
N VAL A 208 -3.26 -20.28 -37.19
CA VAL A 208 -1.80 -20.31 -37.18
C VAL A 208 -1.16 -19.43 -38.25
N GLU A 209 -1.92 -19.01 -39.26
CA GLU A 209 -1.48 -18.10 -40.33
C GLU A 209 -1.74 -16.62 -39.98
N LEU A 210 -2.40 -16.38 -38.84
CA LEU A 210 -2.78 -15.04 -38.40
C LEU A 210 -1.81 -14.47 -37.37
N THR A 211 -1.64 -13.17 -37.44
CA THR A 211 -0.92 -12.38 -36.44
C THR A 211 -1.79 -11.22 -35.96
N ALA A 212 -1.71 -10.91 -34.66
CA ALA A 212 -2.30 -9.74 -34.08
C ALA A 212 -1.26 -8.59 -34.09
N ARG A 213 -1.65 -7.40 -34.51
CA ARG A 213 -0.77 -6.23 -34.51
C ARG A 213 -1.57 -4.94 -34.63
N ASP A 214 -1.24 -3.97 -33.78
CA ASP A 214 -1.75 -2.59 -33.81
C ASP A 214 -3.29 -2.55 -33.95
N SER A 215 -3.99 -3.25 -33.05
CA SER A 215 -5.46 -3.42 -33.01
C SER A 215 -6.06 -4.03 -34.30
N ARG A 216 -5.33 -4.92 -34.96
CA ARG A 216 -5.79 -5.66 -36.16
C ARG A 216 -5.32 -7.12 -36.09
N VAL A 217 -6.14 -8.01 -36.67
CA VAL A 217 -5.75 -9.38 -37.04
C VAL A 217 -5.39 -9.39 -38.51
N VAL A 218 -4.22 -9.89 -38.88
CA VAL A 218 -3.63 -9.84 -40.20
C VAL A 218 -3.30 -11.23 -40.69
N HIS A 219 -3.71 -11.56 -41.91
CA HIS A 219 -3.27 -12.71 -42.71
C HIS A 219 -2.24 -12.24 -43.75
N ALA A 220 -0.96 -12.39 -43.42
CA ALA A 220 0.14 -11.86 -44.22
C ALA A 220 0.17 -12.42 -45.68
N ALA A 221 -0.16 -13.71 -45.83
CA ALA A 221 -0.11 -14.38 -47.15
C ALA A 221 -1.11 -13.81 -48.17
N SER A 222 -2.29 -13.40 -47.72
CA SER A 222 -3.31 -12.79 -48.62
C SER A 222 -3.39 -11.26 -48.54
N GLY A 223 -2.73 -10.63 -47.55
CA GLY A 223 -2.85 -9.20 -47.26
C GLY A 223 -4.19 -8.79 -46.64
N ARG A 224 -5.09 -9.74 -46.35
CA ARG A 224 -6.37 -9.46 -45.71
C ARG A 224 -6.17 -9.18 -44.19
N SER A 225 -7.02 -8.34 -43.65
CA SER A 225 -7.00 -8.05 -42.22
C SER A 225 -8.39 -7.60 -41.74
N ALA A 226 -8.65 -7.75 -40.44
CA ALA A 226 -9.83 -7.23 -39.76
C ALA A 226 -9.37 -6.44 -38.50
N THR A 227 -10.06 -5.35 -38.18
CA THR A 227 -9.82 -4.58 -36.97
C THR A 227 -10.37 -5.32 -35.74
N TYR A 228 -9.89 -5.00 -34.56
CA TYR A 228 -10.45 -5.55 -33.33
C TYR A 228 -11.90 -5.15 -33.13
N GLY A 229 -12.29 -3.92 -33.56
CA GLY A 229 -13.68 -3.47 -33.50
C GLY A 229 -14.62 -4.30 -34.36
N GLU A 230 -14.21 -4.67 -35.59
CA GLU A 230 -14.97 -5.55 -36.47
C GLU A 230 -15.12 -6.97 -35.89
N LEU A 231 -14.14 -7.44 -35.13
CA LEU A 231 -14.11 -8.78 -34.53
C LEU A 231 -14.70 -8.84 -33.11
N ALA A 232 -14.95 -7.70 -32.45
CA ALA A 232 -15.23 -7.60 -31.03
C ALA A 232 -16.43 -8.43 -30.59
N ALA A 233 -17.57 -8.32 -31.29
CA ALA A 233 -18.79 -9.05 -30.96
C ALA A 233 -18.60 -10.57 -31.12
N LEU A 234 -17.96 -11.00 -32.22
CA LEU A 234 -17.67 -12.43 -32.44
C LEU A 234 -16.69 -12.96 -31.39
N ALA A 235 -15.59 -12.24 -31.12
CA ALA A 235 -14.61 -12.63 -30.12
C ALA A 235 -15.24 -12.74 -28.73
N GLY A 236 -16.10 -11.77 -28.33
CA GLY A 236 -16.82 -11.79 -27.06
C GLY A 236 -17.77 -12.99 -26.89
N SER A 237 -18.23 -13.58 -27.97
CA SER A 237 -19.10 -14.78 -27.94
C SER A 237 -18.33 -16.08 -27.77
N LEU A 238 -17.00 -16.07 -27.94
CA LEU A 238 -16.16 -17.28 -27.84
C LEU A 238 -15.91 -17.70 -26.40
N ASP A 239 -15.58 -18.98 -26.23
CA ASP A 239 -15.08 -19.47 -24.96
C ASP A 239 -13.66 -18.99 -24.69
N LEU A 240 -13.37 -18.72 -23.41
CA LEU A 240 -12.03 -18.30 -23.00
C LEU A 240 -11.01 -19.42 -23.24
N PRO A 241 -9.85 -19.11 -23.84
CA PRO A 241 -8.78 -20.08 -24.03
C PRO A 241 -8.25 -20.58 -22.68
N ARG A 242 -8.04 -21.89 -22.56
CA ARG A 242 -7.58 -22.50 -21.30
C ARG A 242 -6.17 -22.11 -20.90
N ARG A 243 -5.30 -21.84 -21.87
CA ARG A 243 -3.88 -21.50 -21.69
C ARG A 243 -3.43 -20.54 -22.79
N PRO A 244 -3.70 -19.25 -22.66
CA PRO A 244 -3.17 -18.27 -23.61
C PRO A 244 -1.64 -18.20 -23.48
N THR A 245 -0.95 -18.04 -24.61
CA THR A 245 0.51 -17.90 -24.64
C THR A 245 0.88 -16.47 -24.31
N LEU A 246 1.69 -16.25 -23.29
CA LEU A 246 2.27 -14.95 -22.98
C LEU A 246 3.47 -14.67 -23.88
N LYS A 247 3.71 -13.41 -24.20
CA LYS A 247 4.90 -12.96 -24.90
C LYS A 247 6.16 -13.13 -24.06
N GLY A 248 7.27 -13.51 -24.69
CA GLY A 248 8.59 -13.39 -24.13
C GLY A 248 9.05 -11.91 -24.10
N ARG A 249 10.04 -11.57 -23.27
CA ARG A 249 10.58 -10.19 -23.17
C ARG A 249 11.16 -9.70 -24.49
N ASP A 250 11.71 -10.59 -25.31
CA ASP A 250 12.22 -10.32 -26.67
C ASP A 250 11.16 -9.92 -27.67
N GLN A 251 9.88 -10.16 -27.36
CA GLN A 251 8.73 -9.80 -28.21
C GLN A 251 8.07 -8.48 -27.81
N TYR A 252 8.52 -7.84 -26.70
CA TYR A 252 7.95 -6.61 -26.23
C TYR A 252 8.25 -5.42 -27.15
N ARG A 253 7.25 -4.57 -27.37
CA ARG A 253 7.33 -3.37 -28.18
C ARG A 253 6.90 -2.10 -27.44
N LEU A 254 6.01 -2.25 -26.47
CA LEU A 254 5.46 -1.17 -25.66
C LEU A 254 6.11 -1.18 -24.26
N VAL A 255 6.16 -2.34 -23.61
CA VAL A 255 6.81 -2.51 -22.30
C VAL A 255 8.32 -2.26 -22.44
N GLY A 256 8.89 -1.51 -21.52
CA GLY A 256 10.29 -1.05 -21.57
C GLY A 256 10.49 0.27 -22.31
N THR A 257 9.41 0.87 -22.87
CA THR A 257 9.46 2.20 -23.48
C THR A 257 8.82 3.24 -22.58
N SER A 258 9.33 4.47 -22.61
CA SER A 258 8.71 5.60 -21.89
C SER A 258 7.42 6.02 -22.57
N ARG A 259 6.34 6.07 -21.81
CA ARG A 259 5.03 6.56 -22.24
C ARG A 259 4.53 7.59 -21.25
N ASP A 260 3.98 8.67 -21.76
CA ASP A 260 3.36 9.69 -20.94
C ASP A 260 2.16 9.11 -20.19
N ARG A 261 1.94 9.62 -19.01
CA ARG A 261 0.79 9.27 -18.19
C ARG A 261 -0.46 9.98 -18.73
N PRO A 262 -1.55 9.27 -19.04
CA PRO A 262 -2.77 9.89 -19.60
C PRO A 262 -3.50 10.79 -18.58
N ASP A 263 -3.20 10.67 -17.28
CA ASP A 263 -3.80 11.48 -16.22
C ASP A 263 -3.10 12.84 -15.97
N ILE A 264 -1.89 13.05 -16.46
CA ILE A 264 -1.12 14.29 -16.22
C ILE A 264 -1.78 15.53 -16.87
N PRO A 265 -2.25 15.51 -18.14
CA PRO A 265 -2.88 16.70 -18.71
C PRO A 265 -4.02 17.25 -17.86
N GLY A 266 -4.96 16.41 -17.44
CA GLY A 266 -6.06 16.83 -16.56
C GLY A 266 -5.62 17.38 -15.20
N LYS A 267 -4.51 16.85 -14.65
CA LYS A 267 -3.95 17.33 -13.38
C LYS A 267 -3.33 18.73 -13.49
N VAL A 268 -2.62 19.01 -14.56
CA VAL A 268 -1.96 20.31 -14.74
C VAL A 268 -2.89 21.40 -15.28
N THR A 269 -4.01 21.02 -15.90
CA THR A 269 -5.05 21.97 -16.35
C THR A 269 -6.13 22.23 -15.29
N GLY A 270 -6.16 21.46 -14.19
CA GLY A 270 -7.19 21.55 -13.16
C GLY A 270 -8.50 20.85 -13.53
N GLU A 271 -8.52 20.01 -14.56
CA GLU A 271 -9.68 19.19 -14.95
C GLU A 271 -9.83 17.94 -14.08
N ALA A 272 -8.70 17.45 -13.49
CA ALA A 272 -8.73 16.32 -12.58
C ALA A 272 -9.61 16.61 -11.35
N ARG A 273 -10.43 15.63 -10.97
CA ARG A 273 -11.35 15.75 -9.82
C ARG A 273 -10.92 14.84 -8.71
N TYR A 274 -10.78 15.41 -7.52
CA TYR A 274 -10.45 14.73 -6.27
C TYR A 274 -11.69 14.66 -5.36
N GLY A 275 -11.60 13.93 -4.28
CA GLY A 275 -12.71 13.82 -3.33
C GLY A 275 -13.17 15.18 -2.78
N ILE A 276 -12.22 16.09 -2.56
CA ILE A 276 -12.51 17.46 -2.07
C ILE A 276 -13.26 18.33 -3.12
N ASP A 277 -13.12 18.02 -4.41
CA ASP A 277 -13.70 18.79 -5.51
C ASP A 277 -15.14 18.37 -5.87
N VAL A 278 -15.64 17.28 -5.27
CA VAL A 278 -17.00 16.79 -5.56
C VAL A 278 -18.04 17.85 -5.25
N VAL A 279 -18.91 18.16 -6.20
CA VAL A 279 -20.03 19.09 -6.05
C VAL A 279 -21.30 18.40 -6.52
N LEU A 280 -22.30 18.34 -5.66
CA LEU A 280 -23.62 17.81 -5.96
C LEU A 280 -24.68 18.89 -5.76
N PRO A 281 -25.85 18.81 -6.45
CA PRO A 281 -26.97 19.72 -6.21
C PRO A 281 -27.40 19.72 -4.74
N ASP A 282 -27.72 20.89 -4.21
CA ASP A 282 -28.21 21.11 -2.83
C ASP A 282 -27.30 20.55 -1.72
N MET A 283 -26.01 20.37 -2.01
CA MET A 283 -25.04 19.78 -1.10
C MET A 283 -24.78 20.68 0.11
N LEU A 284 -24.70 20.06 1.29
CA LEU A 284 -24.20 20.65 2.52
C LEU A 284 -22.71 20.36 2.73
N HIS A 285 -22.12 21.12 3.65
CA HIS A 285 -20.72 20.93 4.06
C HIS A 285 -20.65 20.68 5.56
N ALA A 286 -19.74 19.80 5.97
CA ALA A 286 -19.51 19.52 7.38
C ALA A 286 -18.04 19.68 7.72
N ALA A 287 -17.75 20.30 8.85
CA ALA A 287 -16.47 20.31 9.54
C ALA A 287 -16.59 19.47 10.81
N ILE A 288 -15.50 18.87 11.27
CA ILE A 288 -15.48 17.95 12.41
C ILE A 288 -14.30 18.25 13.34
N VAL A 289 -14.50 18.05 14.64
CA VAL A 289 -13.45 17.97 15.65
C VAL A 289 -13.62 16.66 16.43
N ARG A 290 -12.53 15.95 16.64
CA ARG A 290 -12.51 14.69 17.38
C ARG A 290 -11.91 14.87 18.78
N ALA A 291 -12.16 13.89 19.63
CA ALA A 291 -11.46 13.78 20.90
C ALA A 291 -9.93 13.84 20.66
N PRO A 292 -9.21 14.78 21.27
CA PRO A 292 -7.77 14.97 21.00
C PRO A 292 -6.92 13.76 21.36
N ILE A 293 -7.44 12.89 22.22
CA ILE A 293 -6.79 11.65 22.65
C ILE A 293 -7.56 10.46 22.05
N PRO A 294 -6.89 9.52 21.35
CA PRO A 294 -7.54 8.33 20.83
C PRO A 294 -8.22 7.50 21.95
N GLY A 295 -9.49 7.17 21.73
CA GLY A 295 -10.33 6.50 22.73
C GLY A 295 -11.10 7.43 23.67
N GLY A 296 -10.82 8.74 23.65
CA GLY A 296 -11.61 9.75 24.34
C GLY A 296 -13.05 9.78 23.83
N GLN A 297 -13.98 10.12 24.70
CA GLN A 297 -15.42 10.20 24.42
C GLN A 297 -15.93 11.60 24.68
N LEU A 298 -16.93 12.04 23.94
CA LEU A 298 -17.61 13.31 24.20
C LEU A 298 -18.33 13.24 25.56
N ALA A 299 -17.86 14.04 26.51
CA ALA A 299 -18.44 14.11 27.85
C ALA A 299 -19.57 15.15 27.93
N SER A 300 -19.35 16.33 27.35
CA SER A 300 -20.36 17.39 27.32
C SER A 300 -20.19 18.34 26.12
N LEU A 301 -21.28 18.97 25.71
CA LEU A 301 -21.31 19.97 24.64
C LEU A 301 -22.49 20.91 24.84
N ASP A 302 -22.26 22.24 24.78
CA ASP A 302 -23.31 23.22 24.50
C ASP A 302 -23.32 23.53 22.99
N PRO A 303 -24.36 23.10 22.24
CA PRO A 303 -24.44 23.35 20.80
C PRO A 303 -25.00 24.74 20.47
N ALA A 304 -25.50 25.51 21.43
CA ALA A 304 -26.23 26.79 21.21
C ALA A 304 -25.39 27.85 20.48
N PRO A 305 -24.09 28.05 20.78
CA PRO A 305 -23.27 29.04 20.06
C PRO A 305 -23.18 28.76 18.54
N ALA A 306 -23.01 27.51 18.14
CA ALA A 306 -22.95 27.14 16.72
C ALA A 306 -24.35 27.23 16.05
N ARG A 307 -25.37 26.73 16.72
CA ARG A 307 -26.76 26.76 16.18
C ARG A 307 -27.27 28.16 15.91
N ALA A 308 -26.80 29.16 16.64
CA ALA A 308 -27.17 30.56 16.45
C ALA A 308 -26.51 31.23 15.22
N MET A 309 -25.51 30.57 14.62
CA MET A 309 -24.75 31.16 13.50
C MET A 309 -25.49 30.98 12.16
N ALA A 310 -25.43 32.02 11.34
CA ALA A 310 -26.09 32.02 10.03
C ALA A 310 -25.53 30.95 9.10
N GLY A 311 -26.41 30.20 8.44
CA GLY A 311 -26.02 29.12 7.51
C GLY A 311 -25.76 27.79 8.17
N VAL A 312 -25.72 27.69 9.50
CA VAL A 312 -25.64 26.42 10.22
C VAL A 312 -26.98 25.68 10.10
N ARG A 313 -26.89 24.38 9.80
CA ARG A 313 -28.05 23.50 9.60
C ARG A 313 -28.21 22.49 10.72
N GLU A 314 -27.09 21.91 11.21
CA GLU A 314 -27.13 20.93 12.29
C GLU A 314 -25.80 20.92 13.07
N VAL A 315 -25.85 20.55 14.34
CA VAL A 315 -24.71 20.19 15.18
C VAL A 315 -24.86 18.74 15.54
N VAL A 316 -23.97 17.92 15.01
CA VAL A 316 -23.99 16.46 15.11
C VAL A 316 -23.02 16.00 16.19
N THR A 317 -23.50 15.25 17.16
CA THR A 317 -22.67 14.61 18.18
C THR A 317 -22.43 13.14 17.81
N LEU A 318 -21.16 12.75 17.79
CA LEU A 318 -20.71 11.38 17.64
C LEU A 318 -20.06 10.93 18.95
N PRO A 319 -19.85 9.64 19.18
CA PRO A 319 -19.26 9.16 20.44
C PRO A 319 -17.90 9.81 20.78
N ASP A 320 -17.07 10.06 19.78
CA ASP A 320 -15.71 10.59 19.91
C ASP A 320 -15.47 11.88 19.12
N ALA A 321 -16.56 12.55 18.64
CA ALA A 321 -16.42 13.71 17.79
C ALA A 321 -17.68 14.62 17.82
N VAL A 322 -17.48 15.86 17.38
CA VAL A 322 -18.57 16.81 17.09
C VAL A 322 -18.39 17.31 15.65
N ALA A 323 -19.46 17.28 14.86
CA ALA A 323 -19.48 17.88 13.54
C ALA A 323 -20.52 18.99 13.44
N VAL A 324 -20.21 20.03 12.66
CA VAL A 324 -21.16 21.09 12.33
C VAL A 324 -21.44 21.04 10.83
N VAL A 325 -22.73 21.02 10.48
CA VAL A 325 -23.20 21.02 9.10
C VAL A 325 -23.74 22.43 8.76
N ALA A 326 -23.30 22.96 7.62
CA ALA A 326 -23.70 24.29 7.16
C ALA A 326 -23.85 24.35 5.63
N ASP A 327 -24.32 25.47 5.11
CA ASP A 327 -24.48 25.73 3.67
C ASP A 327 -23.10 25.80 2.95
N GLY A 328 -22.01 26.14 3.67
CA GLY A 328 -20.66 26.18 3.16
C GLY A 328 -19.64 25.72 4.20
N TYR A 329 -18.47 25.23 3.73
CA TYR A 329 -17.42 24.70 4.62
C TYR A 329 -16.89 25.76 5.60
N TRP A 330 -16.68 27.01 5.13
CA TRP A 330 -16.23 28.09 6.00
C TRP A 330 -17.20 28.37 7.16
N GLN A 331 -18.49 28.37 6.87
CA GLN A 331 -19.55 28.54 7.89
C GLN A 331 -19.52 27.37 8.89
N ALA A 332 -19.42 26.13 8.40
CA ALA A 332 -19.29 24.95 9.25
C ALA A 332 -18.08 25.04 10.18
N GLN A 333 -16.92 25.43 9.63
CA GLN A 333 -15.66 25.55 10.39
C GLN A 333 -15.71 26.67 11.43
N GLN A 334 -16.28 27.85 11.08
CA GLN A 334 -16.43 28.96 12.05
C GLN A 334 -17.35 28.57 13.18
N ALA A 335 -18.45 27.90 12.87
CA ALA A 335 -19.41 27.47 13.89
C ALA A 335 -18.81 26.34 14.77
N LEU A 336 -18.01 25.42 14.18
CA LEU A 336 -17.28 24.42 14.95
C LEU A 336 -16.28 25.06 15.91
N ASN A 337 -15.57 26.09 15.47
CA ASN A 337 -14.61 26.85 16.31
C ASN A 337 -15.29 27.63 17.46
N ALA A 338 -16.58 27.92 17.35
CA ALA A 338 -17.35 28.57 18.43
C ALA A 338 -17.80 27.58 19.51
N LEU A 339 -17.63 26.26 19.28
CA LEU A 339 -17.95 25.21 20.23
C LEU A 339 -16.75 24.90 21.13
N ALA A 340 -17.04 24.50 22.36
CA ALA A 340 -16.04 24.00 23.32
C ALA A 340 -16.45 22.60 23.81
N PRO A 341 -16.34 21.57 22.96
CA PRO A 341 -16.65 20.21 23.37
C PRO A 341 -15.68 19.73 24.44
N ASP A 342 -16.19 19.11 25.48
CA ASP A 342 -15.42 18.47 26.52
C ASP A 342 -15.31 16.97 26.22
N PHE A 343 -14.08 16.45 26.23
CA PHE A 343 -13.78 15.04 25.94
C PHE A 343 -13.03 14.39 27.09
N THR A 344 -13.29 13.13 27.33
CA THR A 344 -12.52 12.34 28.31
C THR A 344 -11.11 12.06 27.78
N ASP A 345 -10.17 11.80 28.69
CA ASP A 345 -8.77 11.50 28.39
C ASP A 345 -8.48 10.00 28.15
N ALA A 346 -9.53 9.16 28.12
CA ALA A 346 -9.43 7.72 27.96
C ALA A 346 -8.47 7.02 28.96
N GLY A 347 -8.12 7.68 30.07
CA GLY A 347 -7.16 7.18 31.05
C GLY A 347 -5.69 7.23 30.64
N VAL A 348 -5.36 7.94 29.54
CA VAL A 348 -4.00 8.07 29.01
C VAL A 348 -3.50 9.52 28.96
N GLY A 349 -4.18 10.43 29.68
CA GLY A 349 -3.83 11.85 29.74
C GLY A 349 -2.43 12.17 30.30
N ALA A 350 -1.75 11.22 30.93
CA ALA A 350 -0.37 11.38 31.41
C ALA A 350 0.69 10.79 30.47
N VAL A 351 0.30 10.24 29.31
CA VAL A 351 1.21 9.60 28.36
C VAL A 351 1.92 10.65 27.51
N ASP A 352 3.24 10.57 27.43
CA ASP A 352 4.09 11.38 26.57
C ASP A 352 5.07 10.52 25.74
N THR A 353 5.80 11.13 24.83
CA THR A 353 6.79 10.43 23.99
C THR A 353 7.87 9.73 24.81
N ALA A 354 8.26 10.28 25.97
CA ALA A 354 9.29 9.69 26.83
C ALA A 354 8.77 8.42 27.52
N SER A 355 7.54 8.45 28.03
CA SER A 355 6.88 7.28 28.63
C SER A 355 6.61 6.17 27.59
N ILE A 356 6.25 6.53 26.35
CA ILE A 356 6.14 5.57 25.24
C ILE A 356 7.51 4.90 24.99
N ARG A 357 8.59 5.67 24.91
CA ARG A 357 9.95 5.13 24.75
C ARG A 357 10.32 4.18 25.87
N SER A 358 10.01 4.55 27.12
CA SER A 358 10.28 3.72 28.29
C SER A 358 9.49 2.41 28.25
N LEU A 359 8.22 2.45 27.80
CA LEU A 359 7.39 1.27 27.62
C LEU A 359 8.00 0.30 26.59
N HIS A 360 8.48 0.84 25.45
CA HIS A 360 9.14 0.05 24.43
C HIS A 360 10.47 -0.55 24.93
N ALA A 361 11.27 0.21 25.67
CA ALA A 361 12.52 -0.27 26.26
C ALA A 361 12.26 -1.41 27.25
N ALA A 362 11.26 -1.26 28.14
CA ALA A 362 10.88 -2.29 29.10
C ALA A 362 10.39 -3.59 28.42
N ALA A 363 9.67 -3.47 27.31
CA ALA A 363 9.26 -4.63 26.52
C ALA A 363 10.47 -5.38 25.94
N LEU A 364 11.50 -4.67 25.47
CA LEU A 364 12.75 -5.28 25.01
C LEU A 364 13.60 -5.86 26.15
N ASP A 365 13.55 -5.28 27.36
CA ASP A 365 14.22 -5.82 28.55
C ASP A 365 13.62 -7.16 28.98
N ALA A 366 12.31 -7.37 28.71
CA ALA A 366 11.64 -8.64 28.99
C ALA A 366 11.99 -9.76 27.99
N GLU A 367 12.54 -9.41 26.83
CA GLU A 367 12.94 -10.33 25.77
C GLU A 367 14.43 -10.16 25.39
N PRO A 368 15.35 -10.46 26.33
CA PRO A 368 16.78 -10.22 26.12
C PRO A 368 17.33 -11.05 24.97
N ILE A 369 18.37 -10.54 24.33
CA ILE A 369 19.17 -11.31 23.38
C ILE A 369 20.02 -12.29 24.18
N SER A 370 19.77 -13.60 24.00
CA SER A 370 20.42 -14.67 24.76
C SER A 370 21.34 -15.55 23.89
N GLY A 371 21.57 -15.16 22.63
CA GLY A 371 22.44 -15.93 21.71
C GLY A 371 23.91 -15.88 22.16
N GLU A 372 24.49 -17.07 22.39
CA GLU A 372 25.93 -17.22 22.54
C GLU A 372 26.51 -17.77 21.25
N ALA A 373 27.48 -17.08 20.67
CA ALA A 373 28.29 -17.58 19.56
C ALA A 373 29.77 -17.40 19.89
N GLN A 374 30.57 -18.33 19.45
CA GLN A 374 32.02 -18.20 19.59
C GLN A 374 32.53 -17.24 18.53
N GLY A 375 33.05 -16.10 18.98
CA GLY A 375 33.63 -15.07 18.12
C GLY A 375 34.62 -14.20 18.87
N SER A 376 35.41 -13.46 18.13
CA SER A 376 36.48 -12.60 18.69
C SER A 376 35.99 -11.23 19.10
N ARG A 377 34.82 -10.79 18.58
CA ARG A 377 34.30 -9.44 18.82
C ARG A 377 32.78 -9.42 18.85
N THR A 378 32.21 -8.77 19.85
CA THR A 378 30.78 -8.49 19.95
C THR A 378 30.54 -7.00 19.75
N VAL A 379 29.55 -6.68 18.90
CA VAL A 379 29.03 -5.32 18.65
C VAL A 379 27.59 -5.27 19.07
N THR A 380 27.18 -4.24 19.80
CA THR A 380 25.78 -4.03 20.20
C THR A 380 25.34 -2.62 19.86
N ALA A 381 24.08 -2.45 19.47
CA ALA A 381 23.50 -1.14 19.19
C ALA A 381 22.01 -1.12 19.52
N GLU A 382 21.49 0.07 19.86
CA GLU A 382 20.07 0.35 20.00
C GLU A 382 19.70 1.48 19.04
N TYR A 383 18.63 1.26 18.25
CA TYR A 383 18.08 2.21 17.30
C TYR A 383 16.65 2.58 17.66
N GLY A 384 16.21 3.76 17.18
CA GLY A 384 14.82 4.17 17.37
C GLY A 384 14.30 5.04 16.23
N VAL A 385 13.00 4.90 16.00
CA VAL A 385 12.29 5.75 15.04
C VAL A 385 10.98 6.27 15.65
N PRO A 386 10.57 7.52 15.38
CA PRO A 386 9.35 8.10 15.89
C PRO A 386 8.12 7.60 15.14
N TYR A 387 6.91 7.92 15.63
CA TYR A 387 5.72 7.87 14.80
C TYR A 387 5.83 8.83 13.63
N LEU A 388 5.24 8.48 12.48
CA LEU A 388 5.15 9.36 11.32
C LEU A 388 3.70 9.48 10.83
N ALA A 389 3.29 10.70 10.48
CA ALA A 389 2.03 10.96 9.79
C ALA A 389 2.18 10.76 8.28
N HIS A 390 1.08 10.48 7.60
CA HIS A 390 1.02 10.41 6.13
C HIS A 390 1.06 11.79 5.49
N ALA A 391 0.39 12.76 6.12
CA ALA A 391 0.35 14.17 5.71
C ALA A 391 0.04 14.34 4.21
N THR A 392 -0.98 13.64 3.71
CA THR A 392 -1.44 13.75 2.32
C THR A 392 -1.84 15.19 2.00
N MET A 393 -1.55 15.69 0.78
CA MET A 393 -1.93 17.07 0.41
C MET A 393 -3.44 17.28 0.47
N GLU A 394 -4.23 16.32 0.03
CA GLU A 394 -5.66 16.29 0.24
C GLU A 394 -5.98 15.70 1.63
N PRO A 395 -6.54 16.50 2.59
CA PRO A 395 -6.99 15.97 3.86
C PRO A 395 -8.11 14.93 3.68
N MET A 396 -8.39 14.15 4.72
CA MET A 396 -9.48 13.18 4.66
C MET A 396 -10.82 13.86 4.42
N CYS A 397 -11.52 13.44 3.38
CA CYS A 397 -12.84 13.94 3.02
C CYS A 397 -13.71 12.87 2.38
N ALA A 398 -15.01 12.97 2.52
CA ALA A 398 -15.98 12.15 1.82
C ALA A 398 -17.29 12.92 1.63
N THR A 399 -17.90 12.78 0.45
CA THR A 399 -19.25 13.27 0.17
C THR A 399 -20.21 12.10 0.20
N VAL A 400 -21.33 12.22 0.90
CA VAL A 400 -22.29 11.12 1.07
C VAL A 400 -23.71 11.63 0.80
N ARG A 401 -24.48 10.84 0.06
CA ARG A 401 -25.93 11.03 -0.11
C ARG A 401 -26.66 9.76 0.33
N ILE A 402 -27.64 9.91 1.20
CA ILE A 402 -28.53 8.81 1.59
C ILE A 402 -29.95 9.21 1.18
N ALA A 403 -30.52 8.50 0.23
CA ALA A 403 -31.87 8.76 -0.28
C ALA A 403 -32.50 7.46 -0.80
N GLU A 404 -33.81 7.31 -0.66
CA GLU A 404 -34.59 6.20 -1.23
C GLU A 404 -34.03 4.80 -0.90
N GLY A 405 -33.51 4.63 0.34
CA GLY A 405 -32.93 3.36 0.79
C GLY A 405 -31.56 3.04 0.18
N ARG A 406 -30.90 3.99 -0.48
CA ARG A 406 -29.55 3.85 -1.06
C ARG A 406 -28.57 4.81 -0.42
N CYS A 407 -27.30 4.41 -0.42
CA CYS A 407 -26.20 5.25 0.02
C CYS A 407 -25.17 5.37 -1.09
N GLU A 408 -24.84 6.60 -1.48
CA GLU A 408 -23.77 6.89 -2.43
C GLU A 408 -22.65 7.64 -1.73
N VAL A 409 -21.42 7.22 -1.97
CA VAL A 409 -20.22 7.78 -1.35
C VAL A 409 -19.23 8.18 -2.43
N TRP A 410 -18.81 9.43 -2.46
CA TRP A 410 -17.70 9.97 -3.26
C TRP A 410 -16.52 10.19 -2.33
N ALA A 411 -15.47 9.39 -2.45
CA ALA A 411 -14.26 9.51 -1.63
C ALA A 411 -13.04 8.94 -2.38
N GLY A 412 -11.87 9.51 -2.14
CA GLY A 412 -10.62 8.89 -2.56
C GLY A 412 -10.25 7.77 -1.57
N THR A 413 -10.16 6.53 -2.04
CA THR A 413 -9.81 5.36 -1.21
C THR A 413 -8.86 4.42 -1.96
N GLN A 414 -7.98 3.75 -1.22
CA GLN A 414 -7.07 2.73 -1.77
C GLN A 414 -7.73 1.34 -1.88
N ASP A 415 -8.98 1.19 -1.41
CA ASP A 415 -9.77 -0.02 -1.59
C ASP A 415 -11.27 0.31 -1.61
N PRO A 416 -11.83 0.60 -2.79
CA PRO A 416 -13.24 1.00 -2.92
C PRO A 416 -14.21 -0.12 -2.50
N LEU A 417 -13.88 -1.41 -2.70
CA LEU A 417 -14.75 -2.51 -2.29
C LEU A 417 -14.82 -2.68 -0.77
N SER A 418 -13.71 -2.57 -0.05
CA SER A 418 -13.75 -2.57 1.42
C SER A 418 -14.45 -1.33 1.96
N THR A 419 -14.28 -0.17 1.32
CA THR A 419 -14.99 1.08 1.66
C THR A 419 -16.50 0.92 1.52
N ARG A 420 -16.98 0.21 0.47
CA ARG A 420 -18.40 -0.12 0.28
C ARG A 420 -18.99 -0.88 1.47
N GLY A 421 -18.23 -1.87 1.98
CA GLY A 421 -18.64 -2.64 3.15
C GLY A 421 -18.74 -1.80 4.43
N VAL A 422 -17.77 -0.90 4.64
CA VAL A 422 -17.75 0.02 5.79
C VAL A 422 -18.90 1.04 5.71
N ALA A 423 -19.15 1.62 4.54
CA ALA A 423 -20.25 2.54 4.33
C ALA A 423 -21.61 1.86 4.52
N ALA A 424 -21.78 0.61 4.09
CA ALA A 424 -22.99 -0.17 4.31
C ALA A 424 -23.27 -0.41 5.81
N GLU A 425 -22.24 -0.82 6.56
CA GLU A 425 -22.35 -1.00 8.02
C GLU A 425 -22.73 0.31 8.72
N ALA A 426 -22.05 1.42 8.38
CA ALA A 426 -22.32 2.74 8.96
C ALA A 426 -23.72 3.27 8.62
N ALA A 427 -24.20 3.04 7.38
CA ALA A 427 -25.53 3.43 6.94
C ALA A 427 -26.64 2.55 7.54
N GLY A 428 -26.33 1.33 7.92
CA GLY A 428 -27.31 0.31 8.31
C GLY A 428 -28.07 -0.25 7.11
N LEU A 429 -27.42 -0.36 5.95
CA LEU A 429 -27.96 -0.84 4.68
C LEU A 429 -27.24 -2.10 4.21
N ASP A 430 -27.90 -2.84 3.32
CA ASP A 430 -27.24 -3.93 2.61
C ASP A 430 -26.16 -3.40 1.67
N ARG A 431 -25.11 -4.19 1.42
CA ARG A 431 -23.96 -3.80 0.60
C ARG A 431 -24.37 -3.43 -0.84
N GLU A 432 -25.39 -4.10 -1.37
CA GLU A 432 -25.94 -3.87 -2.70
C GLU A 432 -26.67 -2.52 -2.84
N ALA A 433 -27.12 -1.94 -1.72
CA ALA A 433 -27.71 -0.61 -1.68
C ALA A 433 -26.68 0.52 -1.58
N VAL A 434 -25.37 0.19 -1.54
CA VAL A 434 -24.28 1.17 -1.42
C VAL A 434 -23.46 1.21 -2.70
N THR A 435 -23.21 2.42 -3.20
CA THR A 435 -22.35 2.70 -4.36
C THR A 435 -21.16 3.56 -3.93
N ILE A 436 -19.95 3.16 -4.29
CA ILE A 436 -18.74 3.96 -4.11
C ILE A 436 -18.32 4.53 -5.47
N HIS A 437 -18.30 5.84 -5.54
CA HIS A 437 -17.71 6.60 -6.64
C HIS A 437 -16.28 6.97 -6.24
N ASN A 438 -15.31 6.06 -6.50
CA ASN A 438 -13.93 6.33 -6.12
C ASN A 438 -13.41 7.56 -6.88
N GLN A 439 -12.74 8.45 -6.15
CA GLN A 439 -12.21 9.69 -6.69
C GLN A 439 -10.69 9.57 -6.81
N GLN A 440 -10.08 10.38 -7.66
CA GLN A 440 -8.62 10.51 -7.66
C GLN A 440 -8.14 10.91 -6.25
N LEU A 441 -7.04 10.33 -5.83
CA LEU A 441 -6.48 10.58 -4.49
C LEU A 441 -5.44 11.69 -4.55
N GLY A 442 -5.63 12.73 -3.75
CA GLY A 442 -4.63 13.77 -3.50
C GLY A 442 -3.51 13.30 -2.56
N GLY A 443 -3.04 12.09 -2.80
CA GLY A 443 -2.09 11.34 -2.00
C GLY A 443 -2.74 10.26 -1.13
N GLY A 444 -2.00 9.20 -0.83
CA GLY A 444 -2.45 8.10 0.02
C GLY A 444 -1.40 7.70 1.04
N PHE A 445 -0.26 7.23 0.58
CA PHE A 445 0.89 6.78 1.36
C PHE A 445 0.58 5.71 2.42
N GLY A 446 -0.61 5.08 2.34
CA GLY A 446 -1.13 4.13 3.30
C GLY A 446 -2.30 4.63 4.15
N ARG A 447 -2.59 5.96 4.19
CA ARG A 447 -3.67 6.54 5.01
C ARG A 447 -5.07 6.09 4.59
N ARG A 448 -5.24 5.70 3.34
CA ARG A 448 -6.54 5.36 2.74
C ARG A 448 -6.70 3.85 2.47
N LEU A 449 -5.94 3.00 3.20
CA LEU A 449 -5.98 1.53 3.14
C LEU A 449 -7.12 0.93 3.98
N PRO A 450 -7.45 -0.36 3.80
CA PRO A 450 -8.40 -1.06 4.66
C PRO A 450 -8.12 -0.90 6.16
N GLY A 451 -9.20 -0.64 6.92
CA GLY A 451 -9.12 -0.42 8.36
C GLY A 451 -8.87 1.04 8.77
N THR A 452 -8.75 1.97 7.81
CA THR A 452 -8.50 3.39 8.07
C THR A 452 -9.58 4.31 7.49
N TYR A 453 -10.84 3.83 7.38
CA TYR A 453 -11.95 4.52 6.73
C TYR A 453 -12.81 5.34 7.70
N ASP A 454 -12.27 5.73 8.83
CA ASP A 454 -12.95 6.54 9.86
C ASP A 454 -13.61 7.83 9.28
N TYR A 455 -12.98 8.47 8.31
CA TYR A 455 -13.55 9.63 7.62
C TYR A 455 -14.82 9.30 6.79
N VAL A 456 -14.93 8.08 6.24
CA VAL A 456 -16.13 7.62 5.53
C VAL A 456 -17.22 7.27 6.52
N GLU A 457 -16.90 6.54 7.60
CA GLU A 457 -17.85 6.20 8.68
C GLU A 457 -18.49 7.47 9.25
N GLN A 458 -17.68 8.48 9.53
CA GLN A 458 -18.13 9.76 10.05
C GLN A 458 -19.00 10.53 9.05
N ALA A 459 -18.60 10.57 7.77
CA ALA A 459 -19.38 11.21 6.72
C ALA A 459 -20.77 10.55 6.54
N VAL A 460 -20.82 9.20 6.58
CA VAL A 460 -22.09 8.47 6.54
C VAL A 460 -22.94 8.75 7.78
N ALA A 461 -22.34 8.80 8.98
CA ALA A 461 -23.06 9.12 10.21
C ALA A 461 -23.68 10.52 10.16
N VAL A 462 -22.96 11.52 9.64
CA VAL A 462 -23.47 12.88 9.42
C VAL A 462 -24.58 12.87 8.34
N ALA A 463 -24.39 12.15 7.23
CA ALA A 463 -25.35 12.09 6.12
C ALA A 463 -26.70 11.49 6.53
N LYS A 464 -26.73 10.57 7.49
CA LYS A 464 -27.99 10.03 8.05
C LYS A 464 -28.90 11.12 8.64
N LEU A 465 -28.31 12.20 9.16
CA LEU A 465 -29.05 13.31 9.78
C LEU A 465 -29.42 14.43 8.79
N THR A 466 -28.78 14.43 7.61
CA THR A 466 -29.02 15.43 6.56
C THR A 466 -29.84 14.91 5.39
N ALA A 467 -30.15 13.61 5.39
CA ALA A 467 -30.89 12.96 4.32
C ALA A 467 -32.21 13.70 3.98
N PRO A 468 -32.58 13.82 2.71
CA PRO A 468 -31.94 13.26 1.53
C PRO A 468 -30.82 14.14 0.91
N ARG A 469 -30.46 15.27 1.53
CA ARG A 469 -29.47 16.21 1.02
C ARG A 469 -28.06 15.62 1.13
N PRO A 470 -27.23 15.72 0.07
CA PRO A 470 -25.84 15.31 0.16
C PRO A 470 -25.07 16.15 1.17
N VAL A 471 -24.07 15.55 1.84
CA VAL A 471 -23.16 16.29 2.72
C VAL A 471 -21.72 15.90 2.41
N LYS A 472 -20.84 16.89 2.32
CA LYS A 472 -19.39 16.72 2.23
C LYS A 472 -18.76 16.99 3.59
N LEU A 473 -18.21 15.94 4.21
CA LEU A 473 -17.38 16.05 5.39
C LEU A 473 -15.93 16.29 4.98
N ILE A 474 -15.29 17.32 5.52
CA ILE A 474 -13.88 17.63 5.31
C ILE A 474 -13.20 17.74 6.67
N TRP A 475 -12.12 16.99 6.87
CA TRP A 475 -11.22 17.20 7.99
C TRP A 475 -10.33 18.41 7.71
N SER A 476 -10.08 19.24 8.71
CA SER A 476 -9.01 20.24 8.60
C SER A 476 -7.64 19.55 8.55
N ARG A 477 -6.59 20.28 8.16
CA ARG A 477 -5.22 19.74 8.21
C ARG A 477 -4.82 19.34 9.64
N GLU A 478 -5.25 20.14 10.60
CA GLU A 478 -4.99 19.91 12.03
C GLU A 478 -5.65 18.61 12.50
N GLU A 479 -6.87 18.34 12.03
CA GLU A 479 -7.61 17.12 12.33
C GLU A 479 -6.95 15.89 11.69
N ASP A 480 -6.55 16.00 10.42
CA ASP A 480 -5.89 14.93 9.68
C ASP A 480 -4.52 14.55 10.30
N MET A 481 -3.72 15.56 10.73
CA MET A 481 -2.42 15.31 11.35
C MET A 481 -2.53 14.67 12.73
N ARG A 482 -3.52 15.06 13.54
CA ARG A 482 -3.69 14.60 14.92
C ARG A 482 -4.41 13.27 15.04
N HIS A 483 -5.12 12.83 14.00
CA HIS A 483 -5.94 11.62 14.02
C HIS A 483 -5.56 10.61 12.93
N GLY A 484 -4.28 10.59 12.55
CA GLY A 484 -3.74 9.62 11.60
C GLY A 484 -3.69 8.18 12.11
N TYR A 485 -3.32 7.28 11.20
CA TYR A 485 -2.87 5.91 11.49
C TYR A 485 -1.36 5.90 11.26
N TYR A 486 -0.60 6.25 12.27
CA TYR A 486 0.82 6.57 12.14
C TYR A 486 1.68 5.35 11.77
N ARG A 487 2.81 5.57 11.07
CA ARG A 487 3.89 4.60 11.09
C ARG A 487 4.27 4.36 12.56
N PRO A 488 4.42 3.10 13.00
CA PRO A 488 4.73 2.79 14.40
C PRO A 488 5.99 3.50 14.90
N PHE A 489 5.97 3.87 16.18
CA PHE A 489 7.17 4.12 16.97
C PHE A 489 7.86 2.77 17.21
N VAL A 490 9.16 2.66 16.92
CA VAL A 490 9.90 1.40 17.05
C VAL A 490 11.24 1.65 17.72
N VAL A 491 11.59 0.80 18.67
CA VAL A 491 12.93 0.66 19.22
C VAL A 491 13.45 -0.73 18.85
N ALA A 492 14.73 -0.81 18.46
CA ALA A 492 15.35 -2.07 18.07
C ALA A 492 16.74 -2.22 18.71
N ARG A 493 17.02 -3.40 19.26
CA ARG A 493 18.32 -3.77 19.81
C ARG A 493 18.97 -4.82 18.97
N PHE A 494 20.26 -4.67 18.76
CA PHE A 494 21.05 -5.56 17.93
C PHE A 494 22.29 -6.07 18.69
N GLN A 495 22.65 -7.31 18.40
CA GLN A 495 23.91 -7.90 18.77
C GLN A 495 24.48 -8.64 17.56
N GLY A 496 25.70 -8.31 17.17
CA GLY A 496 26.49 -9.04 16.17
C GLY A 496 27.72 -9.63 16.82
N VAL A 497 28.02 -10.89 16.55
CA VAL A 497 29.28 -11.54 16.95
C VAL A 497 30.07 -11.80 15.68
N LEU A 498 31.32 -11.37 15.68
CA LEU A 498 32.25 -11.49 14.54
C LEU A 498 33.34 -12.50 14.87
N ASP A 499 33.75 -13.30 13.88
CA ASP A 499 34.92 -14.17 13.97
C ASP A 499 36.24 -13.39 13.86
N ASP A 500 37.39 -14.12 13.87
CA ASP A 500 38.70 -13.51 13.76
C ASP A 500 38.97 -12.86 12.38
N GLN A 501 38.18 -13.21 11.36
CA GLN A 501 38.28 -12.65 10.01
C GLN A 501 37.30 -11.46 9.83
N GLY A 502 36.45 -11.22 10.81
CA GLY A 502 35.45 -10.16 10.80
C GLY A 502 34.14 -10.52 10.10
N ALA A 503 33.92 -11.81 9.82
CA ALA A 503 32.63 -12.28 9.31
C ALA A 503 31.61 -12.43 10.46
N PRO A 504 30.31 -12.08 10.24
CA PRO A 504 29.29 -12.21 11.27
C PRO A 504 28.86 -13.66 11.45
N VAL A 505 29.17 -14.24 12.59
CA VAL A 505 28.76 -15.60 12.99
C VAL A 505 27.41 -15.63 13.71
N LEU A 506 27.04 -14.52 14.36
CA LEU A 506 25.71 -14.32 14.95
C LEU A 506 25.19 -12.92 14.62
N TRP A 507 23.93 -12.88 14.22
CA TRP A 507 23.12 -11.68 14.19
C TRP A 507 21.85 -11.92 15.02
N ALA A 508 21.70 -11.18 16.08
CA ALA A 508 20.52 -11.24 16.92
C ALA A 508 19.88 -9.85 16.99
N SER A 509 18.58 -9.78 16.83
CA SER A 509 17.83 -8.53 17.00
C SER A 509 16.50 -8.73 17.72
N ARG A 510 16.13 -7.73 18.50
CA ARG A 510 14.82 -7.57 19.14
C ARG A 510 14.29 -6.21 18.76
N PHE A 511 13.05 -6.14 18.27
CA PHE A 511 12.45 -4.86 17.94
C PHE A 511 11.00 -4.81 18.42
N THR A 512 10.57 -3.62 18.80
CA THR A 512 9.18 -3.36 19.13
C THR A 512 8.43 -3.01 17.85
N GLY A 513 7.19 -3.50 17.68
CA GLY A 513 6.41 -3.23 16.47
C GLY A 513 4.96 -3.60 16.65
N SER A 514 4.15 -3.39 15.61
CA SER A 514 2.79 -3.89 15.55
C SER A 514 2.80 -5.34 15.03
N ARG A 515 1.75 -6.09 15.33
CA ARG A 515 1.61 -7.49 14.91
C ARG A 515 1.43 -7.68 13.39
N PHE A 516 1.42 -6.59 12.60
CA PHE A 516 1.12 -6.63 11.17
C PHE A 516 2.38 -6.42 10.34
N GLY A 517 2.89 -7.50 9.74
CA GLY A 517 3.84 -7.44 8.64
C GLY A 517 5.23 -6.87 8.96
N ASP A 518 5.64 -6.88 10.23
CA ASP A 518 6.85 -6.18 10.69
C ASP A 518 8.16 -6.93 10.38
N VAL A 519 8.12 -8.04 9.65
CA VAL A 519 9.31 -8.85 9.36
C VAL A 519 9.99 -8.51 8.02
N GLY A 520 9.35 -7.78 7.12
CA GLY A 520 9.98 -7.35 5.87
C GLY A 520 11.25 -6.53 6.13
N ALA A 521 12.35 -6.83 5.46
CA ALA A 521 13.66 -6.19 5.62
C ALA A 521 14.26 -6.24 7.06
N ALA A 522 13.63 -6.89 8.04
CA ALA A 522 14.21 -7.12 9.37
C ALA A 522 15.30 -8.19 9.35
N THR A 523 15.20 -9.11 8.38
CA THR A 523 16.22 -10.13 8.13
C THR A 523 17.19 -9.59 7.07
N PRO A 524 18.49 -9.49 7.37
CA PRO A 524 19.46 -9.00 6.41
C PRO A 524 19.70 -10.01 5.27
N PRO A 525 19.98 -9.56 4.03
CA PRO A 525 20.25 -10.44 2.90
C PRO A 525 21.69 -11.00 2.90
N TYR A 526 22.43 -10.76 3.94
CA TYR A 526 23.85 -11.07 4.06
C TYR A 526 24.08 -12.52 4.50
N GLU A 527 25.23 -13.08 4.12
CA GLU A 527 25.67 -14.41 4.58
C GLU A 527 26.05 -14.32 6.07
N ILE A 528 25.18 -14.85 6.94
CA ILE A 528 25.32 -14.88 8.39
C ILE A 528 25.00 -16.30 8.86
N GLU A 529 25.86 -16.87 9.70
CA GLU A 529 25.72 -18.27 10.14
C GLU A 529 24.49 -18.50 11.01
N GLN A 530 24.25 -17.59 11.96
CA GLN A 530 23.13 -17.69 12.92
C GLN A 530 22.32 -16.39 12.93
N LEU A 531 21.00 -16.51 12.70
CA LEU A 531 20.05 -15.41 12.72
C LEU A 531 19.02 -15.63 13.83
N ASP A 532 18.83 -14.65 14.72
CA ASP A 532 17.79 -14.62 15.77
C ASP A 532 17.06 -13.28 15.77
N VAL A 533 16.02 -13.18 14.95
CA VAL A 533 15.23 -11.96 14.74
C VAL A 533 13.86 -12.13 15.38
N ARG A 534 13.50 -11.28 16.35
CA ARG A 534 12.20 -11.36 17.06
C ARG A 534 11.54 -10.01 17.24
N ALA A 535 10.21 -10.01 17.09
CA ALA A 535 9.35 -8.86 17.31
C ALA A 535 8.67 -8.96 18.70
N VAL A 536 8.55 -7.82 19.37
CA VAL A 536 7.82 -7.63 20.62
C VAL A 536 6.77 -6.53 20.42
N ALA A 537 5.52 -6.76 20.83
CA ALA A 537 4.43 -5.81 20.62
C ALA A 537 3.96 -5.20 21.94
N PRO A 538 4.52 -4.06 22.39
CA PRO A 538 4.01 -3.34 23.55
C PRO A 538 2.63 -2.75 23.26
N PRO A 539 1.75 -2.61 24.25
CA PRO A 539 0.49 -1.90 24.06
C PRO A 539 0.74 -0.40 23.86
N VAL A 540 0.13 0.17 22.84
CA VAL A 540 0.19 1.62 22.56
C VAL A 540 -1.21 2.17 22.36
N HIS A 541 -1.46 3.43 22.74
CA HIS A 541 -2.76 4.06 22.61
C HIS A 541 -2.97 4.72 21.23
N LEU A 542 -1.90 5.14 20.55
CA LEU A 542 -2.02 5.70 19.21
C LEU A 542 -2.36 4.62 18.18
N ARG A 543 -3.19 5.00 17.22
CA ARG A 543 -3.52 4.14 16.08
C ARG A 543 -2.33 4.09 15.13
N THR A 544 -1.95 2.89 14.72
CA THR A 544 -0.86 2.66 13.78
C THR A 544 -1.37 1.98 12.52
N GLY A 545 -0.67 2.22 11.40
CA GLY A 545 -1.02 1.66 10.09
C GLY A 545 0.17 1.64 9.14
N ALA A 546 -0.08 1.18 7.92
CA ALA A 546 0.92 1.17 6.87
C ALA A 546 1.27 2.60 6.45
N TRP A 547 2.56 2.91 6.41
CA TRP A 547 3.13 4.12 5.85
C TRP A 547 4.04 3.70 4.70
N ARG A 548 4.24 4.53 3.66
CA ARG A 548 4.99 4.16 2.44
C ARG A 548 6.26 3.37 2.76
N SER A 549 6.35 2.14 2.27
CA SER A 549 7.35 1.08 2.54
C SER A 549 7.14 0.27 3.82
N VAL A 550 6.04 0.49 4.55
CA VAL A 550 5.66 -0.29 5.73
C VAL A 550 6.85 -0.50 6.69
N ALA A 551 7.06 -1.73 7.16
CA ALA A 551 8.15 -2.09 8.07
C ALA A 551 9.55 -1.90 7.46
N SER A 552 9.70 -2.06 6.14
CA SER A 552 10.99 -1.86 5.47
C SER A 552 11.56 -0.46 5.67
N SER A 553 10.71 0.57 5.91
CA SER A 553 11.13 1.95 6.16
C SER A 553 11.99 2.10 7.42
N GLN A 554 11.65 1.37 8.51
CA GLN A 554 12.44 1.40 9.75
C GLN A 554 13.51 0.31 9.79
N HIS A 555 13.20 -0.91 9.31
CA HIS A 555 14.18 -2.00 9.34
C HIS A 555 15.35 -1.76 8.40
N GLY A 556 15.12 -1.14 7.23
CA GLY A 556 16.21 -0.70 6.37
C GLY A 556 17.20 0.20 7.11
N PHE A 557 16.68 1.18 7.89
CA PHE A 557 17.53 2.03 8.72
C PHE A 557 18.31 1.25 9.77
N PHE A 558 17.65 0.36 10.51
CA PHE A 558 18.30 -0.39 11.58
C PHE A 558 19.37 -1.36 11.05
N VAL A 559 18.97 -2.19 10.09
CA VAL A 559 19.81 -3.27 9.54
C VAL A 559 21.05 -2.67 8.86
N GLU A 560 20.86 -1.72 7.96
CA GLU A 560 21.94 -1.17 7.16
C GLU A 560 22.88 -0.25 7.93
N SER A 561 22.38 0.44 8.98
CA SER A 561 23.24 1.16 9.91
C SER A 561 24.05 0.19 10.77
N PHE A 562 23.46 -0.93 11.21
CA PHE A 562 24.17 -1.90 12.04
C PHE A 562 25.23 -2.68 11.24
N VAL A 563 24.95 -3.05 9.98
CA VAL A 563 25.99 -3.65 9.09
C VAL A 563 27.18 -2.71 8.90
N ASP A 564 26.92 -1.40 8.77
CA ASP A 564 27.98 -0.39 8.70
C ASP A 564 28.81 -0.35 9.99
N GLU A 565 28.18 -0.49 11.17
CA GLU A 565 28.89 -0.58 12.45
C GLU A 565 29.77 -1.83 12.54
N LEU A 566 29.28 -2.99 12.01
CA LEU A 566 30.09 -4.20 11.95
C LEU A 566 31.32 -4.04 11.06
N ALA A 567 31.17 -3.42 9.88
CA ALA A 567 32.28 -3.14 8.97
C ALA A 567 33.33 -2.25 9.64
N HIS A 568 32.90 -1.18 10.32
CA HIS A 568 33.83 -0.30 11.04
C HIS A 568 34.49 -0.96 12.25
N ALA A 569 33.78 -1.85 12.96
CA ALA A 569 34.35 -2.60 14.09
C ALA A 569 35.57 -3.43 13.68
N VAL A 570 35.60 -3.92 12.44
CA VAL A 570 36.72 -4.67 11.87
C VAL A 570 37.59 -3.84 10.90
N ARG A 571 37.36 -2.53 10.85
CA ARG A 571 38.13 -1.56 10.03
C ARG A 571 38.11 -1.90 8.53
N ARG A 572 36.99 -2.42 8.05
CA ARG A 572 36.77 -2.69 6.62
C ARG A 572 35.97 -1.56 5.97
N ASP A 573 36.23 -1.34 4.69
CA ASP A 573 35.40 -0.46 3.87
C ASP A 573 33.94 -0.95 3.86
N PRO A 574 32.94 -0.11 4.11
CA PRO A 574 31.54 -0.54 4.19
C PRO A 574 30.95 -1.13 2.91
N PHE A 575 31.41 -0.69 1.74
CA PHE A 575 31.02 -1.26 0.45
C PHE A 575 31.65 -2.65 0.28
N GLU A 576 32.97 -2.76 0.47
CA GLU A 576 33.69 -4.02 0.35
C GLU A 576 33.15 -5.09 1.32
N TYR A 577 32.82 -4.68 2.55
CA TYR A 577 32.26 -5.57 3.56
C TYR A 577 30.93 -6.15 3.13
N ARG A 578 30.00 -5.29 2.65
CA ARG A 578 28.69 -5.73 2.12
C ARG A 578 28.84 -6.62 0.89
N ARG A 579 29.72 -6.24 -0.03
CA ARG A 579 29.96 -7.00 -1.26
C ARG A 579 30.40 -8.43 -0.98
N ASP A 580 31.28 -8.60 0.00
CA ASP A 580 31.78 -9.93 0.35
C ASP A 580 30.70 -10.77 1.05
N LEU A 581 29.88 -10.17 1.91
CA LEU A 581 28.75 -10.84 2.55
C LEU A 581 27.59 -11.17 1.58
N LEU A 582 27.58 -10.60 0.39
CA LEU A 582 26.59 -10.86 -0.67
C LEU A 582 27.13 -11.85 -1.74
N ALA A 583 28.15 -12.63 -1.43
CA ALA A 583 28.78 -13.54 -2.41
C ALA A 583 27.78 -14.56 -3.00
N ARG A 584 26.77 -14.96 -2.23
CA ARG A 584 25.71 -15.90 -2.66
C ARG A 584 24.46 -15.23 -3.21
N GLU A 585 24.39 -13.91 -3.15
CA GLU A 585 23.24 -13.10 -3.59
C GLU A 585 23.60 -12.24 -4.81
N PRO A 586 23.71 -12.84 -6.02
CA PRO A 586 24.23 -12.14 -7.19
C PRO A 586 23.41 -10.92 -7.61
N ARG A 587 22.09 -10.93 -7.41
CA ARG A 587 21.23 -9.77 -7.70
C ARG A 587 21.54 -8.60 -6.77
N HIS A 588 21.59 -8.83 -5.46
CA HIS A 588 21.95 -7.81 -4.48
C HIS A 588 23.34 -7.26 -4.74
N ARG A 589 24.30 -8.14 -5.00
CA ARG A 589 25.67 -7.75 -5.28
C ARG A 589 25.77 -6.84 -6.51
N ALA A 590 25.10 -7.18 -7.61
CA ALA A 590 25.10 -6.38 -8.84
C ALA A 590 24.48 -4.98 -8.61
N VAL A 591 23.41 -4.88 -7.81
CA VAL A 591 22.78 -3.61 -7.46
C VAL A 591 23.70 -2.77 -6.56
N LEU A 592 24.36 -3.38 -5.57
CA LEU A 592 25.32 -2.72 -4.69
C LEU A 592 26.52 -2.16 -5.48
N GLU A 593 27.11 -2.99 -6.33
CA GLU A 593 28.25 -2.61 -7.18
C GLU A 593 27.88 -1.49 -8.15
N ARG A 594 26.67 -1.53 -8.73
CA ARG A 594 26.18 -0.47 -9.61
C ARG A 594 25.99 0.86 -8.89
N ALA A 595 25.44 0.88 -7.67
CA ALA A 595 25.31 2.11 -6.87
C ALA A 595 26.68 2.70 -6.51
N ALA A 596 27.64 1.86 -6.12
CA ALA A 596 29.00 2.27 -5.81
C ALA A 596 29.72 2.85 -7.06
N GLU A 597 29.54 2.24 -8.24
CA GLU A 597 30.06 2.73 -9.51
C GLU A 597 29.50 4.12 -9.85
N MET A 598 28.17 4.31 -9.78
CA MET A 598 27.49 5.59 -10.07
C MET A 598 28.02 6.70 -9.16
N ALA A 599 28.21 6.41 -7.89
CA ALA A 599 28.71 7.34 -6.89
C ALA A 599 30.24 7.51 -6.93
N ARG A 600 30.95 6.75 -7.79
CA ARG A 600 32.42 6.70 -7.82
C ARG A 600 32.99 6.40 -6.43
N TRP A 601 32.49 5.37 -5.75
CA TRP A 601 32.95 4.96 -4.44
C TRP A 601 34.48 4.82 -4.40
N GLY A 602 35.11 5.20 -3.30
CA GLY A 602 36.56 5.17 -3.14
C GLY A 602 37.32 6.36 -3.77
N THR A 603 36.66 7.23 -4.57
CA THR A 603 37.30 8.45 -5.07
C THR A 603 37.18 9.59 -4.08
N PRO A 604 38.20 10.50 -3.98
CA PRO A 604 38.15 11.64 -3.09
C PRO A 604 36.94 12.54 -3.36
N LEU A 605 36.39 13.10 -2.30
CA LEU A 605 35.32 14.10 -2.32
C LEU A 605 35.88 15.50 -2.01
N PRO A 606 35.15 16.58 -2.32
CA PRO A 606 35.44 17.91 -1.78
C PRO A 606 35.53 17.89 -0.26
N GLU A 607 36.35 18.78 0.32
CA GLU A 607 36.45 18.91 1.77
C GLU A 607 35.07 19.18 2.41
N GLY A 608 34.83 18.60 3.57
CA GLY A 608 33.55 18.70 4.29
C GLY A 608 32.42 17.84 3.72
N ARG A 609 32.73 16.84 2.88
CA ARG A 609 31.77 15.90 2.36
C ARG A 609 32.17 14.45 2.59
N ALA A 610 31.17 13.58 2.74
CA ALA A 610 31.37 12.13 2.84
C ALA A 610 30.23 11.36 2.14
N ARG A 611 30.48 10.08 1.87
CA ARG A 611 29.50 9.15 1.31
C ARG A 611 29.15 8.06 2.31
N GLY A 612 27.91 7.59 2.24
CA GLY A 612 27.43 6.39 2.93
C GLY A 612 26.59 5.55 1.97
N ILE A 613 26.62 4.25 2.17
CA ILE A 613 25.97 3.26 1.30
C ILE A 613 25.00 2.39 2.11
N ALA A 614 23.89 2.00 1.47
CA ALA A 614 22.91 1.07 2.01
C ALA A 614 22.21 0.30 0.88
N ILE A 615 21.74 -0.92 1.17
CA ILE A 615 20.98 -1.75 0.23
C ILE A 615 19.81 -2.41 0.96
N VAL A 616 18.62 -2.35 0.37
CA VAL A 616 17.40 -2.95 0.94
C VAL A 616 16.59 -3.64 -0.14
N GLU A 617 16.16 -4.87 0.13
CA GLU A 617 15.13 -5.55 -0.65
C GLU A 617 13.76 -5.31 -0.02
N SER A 618 12.78 -4.93 -0.84
CA SER A 618 11.39 -4.81 -0.43
C SER A 618 10.46 -4.91 -1.64
N PHE A 619 9.30 -5.53 -1.47
CA PHE A 619 8.28 -5.66 -2.51
C PHE A 619 8.79 -6.28 -3.83
N GLY A 620 9.73 -7.23 -3.73
CA GLY A 620 10.33 -7.93 -4.87
C GLY A 620 11.36 -7.10 -5.66
N SER A 621 11.73 -5.91 -5.17
CA SER A 621 12.75 -5.05 -5.76
C SER A 621 13.91 -4.83 -4.80
N ILE A 622 15.12 -4.77 -5.33
CA ILE A 622 16.36 -4.49 -4.59
C ILE A 622 16.81 -3.08 -4.95
N VAL A 623 17.08 -2.25 -3.94
CA VAL A 623 17.54 -0.87 -4.13
C VAL A 623 18.78 -0.63 -3.28
N ALA A 624 19.88 -0.24 -3.91
CA ALA A 624 21.06 0.28 -3.23
C ALA A 624 21.17 1.78 -3.47
N GLN A 625 21.52 2.52 -2.44
CA GLN A 625 21.70 3.96 -2.51
C GLN A 625 23.05 4.39 -1.90
N VAL A 626 23.70 5.33 -2.55
CA VAL A 626 24.84 6.04 -2.02
C VAL A 626 24.44 7.51 -1.82
N ALA A 627 24.47 7.97 -0.58
CA ALA A 627 24.22 9.38 -0.24
C ALA A 627 25.52 10.13 -0.07
N GLU A 628 25.65 11.32 -0.70
CA GLU A 628 26.71 12.29 -0.46
C GLU A 628 26.18 13.40 0.45
N VAL A 629 26.78 13.55 1.62
CA VAL A 629 26.36 14.53 2.63
C VAL A 629 27.47 15.52 2.96
N GLY A 630 27.07 16.67 3.48
CA GLY A 630 27.88 17.68 4.13
C GLY A 630 27.08 18.30 5.26
N LEU A 631 27.66 19.32 5.91
CA LEU A 631 26.96 20.15 6.89
C LEU A 631 26.71 21.53 6.28
N ASP A 632 25.57 22.12 6.59
CA ASP A 632 25.31 23.52 6.26
C ASP A 632 25.99 24.49 7.27
N ALA A 633 25.77 25.79 7.11
CA ALA A 633 26.39 26.82 7.97
C ALA A 633 25.94 26.71 9.44
N ASP A 634 24.75 26.12 9.68
CA ASP A 634 24.19 25.94 11.02
C ASP A 634 24.55 24.57 11.62
N GLY A 635 25.35 23.78 10.91
CA GLY A 635 25.77 22.43 11.31
C GLY A 635 24.72 21.35 11.07
N ALA A 636 23.62 21.65 10.37
CA ALA A 636 22.60 20.65 10.02
C ALA A 636 23.04 19.79 8.82
N VAL A 637 22.56 18.55 8.78
CA VAL A 637 22.89 17.61 7.72
C VAL A 637 22.30 18.07 6.38
N ARG A 638 23.16 18.25 5.39
CA ARG A 638 22.81 18.56 4.00
C ARG A 638 23.11 17.38 3.10
N VAL A 639 22.08 16.85 2.43
CA VAL A 639 22.25 15.83 1.40
C VAL A 639 22.40 16.52 0.04
N HIS A 640 23.51 16.27 -0.64
CA HIS A 640 23.83 16.91 -1.92
C HIS A 640 23.42 16.04 -3.11
N ARG A 641 23.61 14.73 -2.97
CA ARG A 641 23.38 13.77 -4.04
C ARG A 641 22.96 12.41 -3.47
N VAL A 642 22.10 11.71 -4.20
CA VAL A 642 21.78 10.30 -3.97
C VAL A 642 21.88 9.57 -5.31
N ASP A 643 22.71 8.56 -5.38
CA ASP A 643 22.82 7.64 -6.51
C ASP A 643 22.11 6.34 -6.14
N ALA A 644 21.06 6.00 -6.88
CA ALA A 644 20.22 4.83 -6.63
C ALA A 644 20.34 3.82 -7.77
N ALA A 645 20.79 2.61 -7.47
CA ALA A 645 20.73 1.46 -8.35
C ALA A 645 19.56 0.56 -7.97
N VAL A 646 18.82 0.04 -8.94
CA VAL A 646 17.55 -0.65 -8.73
C VAL A 646 17.47 -1.91 -9.59
N ASP A 647 17.15 -3.05 -9.00
CA ASP A 647 16.69 -4.24 -9.69
C ASP A 647 15.22 -4.49 -9.36
N CYS A 648 14.35 -4.28 -10.32
CA CYS A 648 12.92 -4.60 -10.24
C CYS A 648 12.50 -5.70 -11.23
N GLY A 649 13.49 -6.44 -11.76
CA GLY A 649 13.29 -7.50 -12.74
C GLY A 649 12.87 -7.00 -14.13
N LEU A 650 11.78 -6.28 -14.26
CA LEU A 650 11.30 -5.71 -15.52
C LEU A 650 10.85 -4.27 -15.31
N VAL A 651 11.49 -3.34 -16.01
CA VAL A 651 11.08 -1.93 -16.05
C VAL A 651 9.98 -1.77 -17.09
N VAL A 652 8.74 -1.58 -16.63
CA VAL A 652 7.57 -1.46 -17.53
C VAL A 652 7.57 -0.12 -18.26
N ASN A 653 7.75 0.98 -17.52
CA ASN A 653 7.84 2.34 -18.06
C ASN A 653 9.03 3.06 -17.42
N PRO A 654 10.16 3.23 -18.12
CA PRO A 654 11.38 3.78 -17.54
C PRO A 654 11.21 5.15 -16.88
N GLN A 655 10.53 6.09 -17.54
CA GLN A 655 10.30 7.44 -17.03
C GLN A 655 9.51 7.42 -15.71
N GLN A 656 8.47 6.61 -15.61
CA GLN A 656 7.67 6.50 -14.39
C GLN A 656 8.41 5.74 -13.29
N ALA A 657 9.17 4.71 -13.66
CA ALA A 657 9.99 3.95 -12.72
C ALA A 657 11.04 4.87 -12.06
N GLU A 658 11.74 5.68 -12.86
CA GLU A 658 12.70 6.67 -12.35
C GLU A 658 12.03 7.67 -11.41
N ALA A 659 10.90 8.24 -11.82
CA ALA A 659 10.14 9.21 -11.00
C ALA A 659 9.68 8.61 -9.66
N GLN A 660 9.32 7.32 -9.61
CA GLN A 660 8.94 6.66 -8.37
C GLN A 660 10.11 6.50 -7.41
N ILE A 661 11.29 6.17 -7.90
CA ILE A 661 12.50 6.06 -7.06
C ILE A 661 12.93 7.45 -6.58
N GLN A 662 12.96 8.46 -7.46
CA GLN A 662 13.30 9.84 -7.09
C GLN A 662 12.34 10.38 -6.02
N GLY A 663 11.03 10.19 -6.22
CA GLY A 663 10.00 10.56 -5.25
C GLY A 663 10.11 9.78 -3.94
N GLY A 664 10.51 8.51 -3.99
CA GLY A 664 10.80 7.67 -2.82
C GLY A 664 11.97 8.21 -2.00
N VAL A 665 13.05 8.62 -2.67
CA VAL A 665 14.23 9.23 -2.02
C VAL A 665 13.86 10.52 -1.31
N VAL A 666 13.17 11.45 -1.98
CA VAL A 666 12.77 12.75 -1.38
C VAL A 666 11.82 12.54 -0.20
N PHE A 667 10.87 11.61 -0.33
CA PHE A 667 9.94 11.25 0.75
C PHE A 667 10.67 10.64 1.95
N GLY A 668 11.60 9.71 1.70
CA GLY A 668 12.45 9.10 2.73
C GLY A 668 13.37 10.10 3.42
N LEU A 669 13.93 11.07 2.69
CA LEU A 669 14.76 12.15 3.26
C LEU A 669 13.97 13.04 4.20
N SER A 670 12.71 13.37 3.86
CA SER A 670 11.85 14.15 4.76
C SER A 670 11.68 13.41 6.10
N ALA A 671 11.44 12.10 6.05
CA ALA A 671 11.32 11.26 7.23
C ALA A 671 12.64 11.12 8.00
N ALA A 672 13.77 11.01 7.29
CA ALA A 672 15.09 10.84 7.90
C ALA A 672 15.59 12.10 8.62
N LEU A 673 15.27 13.30 8.12
CA LEU A 673 15.85 14.56 8.59
C LEU A 673 14.90 15.39 9.46
N PHE A 674 13.57 15.31 9.26
CA PHE A 674 12.65 16.27 9.85
C PHE A 674 11.46 15.63 10.59
N HIS A 675 10.86 14.56 10.04
CA HIS A 675 9.58 14.09 10.49
C HIS A 675 9.63 13.38 11.85
N ALA A 676 8.79 13.85 12.76
CA ALA A 676 8.46 13.14 14.00
C ALA A 676 7.05 13.55 14.45
N ILE A 677 6.27 12.58 14.85
CA ILE A 677 5.05 12.80 15.62
C ILE A 677 5.37 12.51 17.07
N THR A 678 5.15 13.51 17.91
CA THR A 678 5.37 13.46 19.37
C THR A 678 4.03 13.52 20.11
N VAL A 679 4.02 13.00 21.32
CA VAL A 679 2.87 12.93 22.19
C VAL A 679 3.15 13.70 23.46
N ARG A 680 2.17 14.51 23.87
CA ARG A 680 2.12 15.19 25.16
C ARG A 680 0.70 15.09 25.73
N ASP A 681 0.59 14.78 27.00
CA ASP A 681 -0.71 14.65 27.67
C ASP A 681 -1.68 13.71 26.92
N GLY A 682 -1.18 12.61 26.39
CA GLY A 682 -1.93 11.63 25.60
C GLY A 682 -2.25 12.04 24.16
N ALA A 683 -2.09 13.29 23.79
CA ALA A 683 -2.45 13.86 22.48
C ALA A 683 -1.23 14.07 21.59
N VAL A 684 -1.45 14.03 20.27
CA VAL A 684 -0.42 14.37 19.27
C VAL A 684 -0.18 15.88 19.24
N GLU A 685 1.09 16.29 19.28
CA GLU A 685 1.50 17.71 19.29
C GLU A 685 1.44 18.36 17.92
N GLN A 686 1.92 17.68 16.87
CA GLN A 686 1.99 18.23 15.51
C GLN A 686 0.60 18.43 14.91
N ARG A 687 0.37 19.63 14.34
CA ARG A 687 -0.92 20.04 13.82
C ARG A 687 -0.92 20.28 12.33
N ASN A 688 0.17 20.86 11.79
CA ASN A 688 0.21 21.28 10.40
C ASN A 688 1.67 21.25 9.89
N PHE A 689 1.90 21.57 8.63
CA PHE A 689 3.22 21.54 7.99
C PHE A 689 4.30 22.42 8.66
N PRO A 690 4.00 23.56 9.34
CA PRO A 690 5.00 24.22 10.15
C PRO A 690 5.60 23.38 11.28
N ASP A 691 4.81 22.44 11.82
CA ASP A 691 5.24 21.52 12.88
C ASP A 691 5.75 20.18 12.33
N TYR A 692 5.64 19.98 11.02
CA TYR A 692 5.97 18.73 10.33
C TYR A 692 6.71 19.06 9.02
N GLU A 693 7.90 19.60 9.14
CA GLU A 693 8.70 20.10 8.03
C GLU A 693 9.09 18.99 7.05
N MET A 694 9.17 19.32 5.76
CA MET A 694 9.58 18.42 4.69
C MET A 694 10.65 19.02 3.81
N ILE A 695 11.34 18.18 3.03
CA ILE A 695 12.26 18.60 1.98
C ILE A 695 11.54 19.56 1.01
N ARG A 696 12.17 20.70 0.76
CA ARG A 696 11.72 21.69 -0.22
C ARG A 696 12.64 21.67 -1.44
N LEU A 697 12.19 22.23 -2.56
CA LEU A 697 12.96 22.27 -3.79
C LEU A 697 14.37 22.87 -3.60
N ALA A 698 14.50 23.87 -2.72
CA ALA A 698 15.78 24.53 -2.44
C ALA A 698 16.83 23.64 -1.73
N ASN A 699 16.38 22.61 -1.04
CA ASN A 699 17.26 21.69 -0.29
C ASN A 699 17.13 20.22 -0.74
N ALA A 700 16.37 19.94 -1.82
CA ALA A 700 16.33 18.63 -2.42
C ALA A 700 17.69 18.26 -3.06
N PRO A 701 18.18 17.04 -2.88
CA PRO A 701 19.40 16.57 -3.51
C PRO A 701 19.20 16.31 -5.01
N HIS A 702 20.31 16.23 -5.73
CA HIS A 702 20.29 15.60 -7.05
C HIS A 702 20.15 14.08 -6.88
N VAL A 703 19.14 13.48 -7.51
CA VAL A 703 18.90 12.03 -7.47
C VAL A 703 19.11 11.42 -8.85
N SER A 704 20.09 10.51 -8.97
CA SER A 704 20.33 9.73 -10.18
C SER A 704 19.84 8.29 -9.99
N VAL A 705 19.19 7.73 -10.99
CA VAL A 705 18.65 6.35 -10.94
C VAL A 705 19.23 5.52 -12.07
N SER A 706 19.61 4.28 -11.78
CA SER A 706 20.02 3.31 -12.79
C SER A 706 19.34 1.96 -12.52
N PHE A 707 18.80 1.35 -13.55
CA PHE A 707 18.18 0.04 -13.45
C PHE A 707 19.17 -1.07 -13.84
N VAL A 708 19.19 -2.15 -13.05
CA VAL A 708 19.94 -3.39 -13.34
C VAL A 708 18.94 -4.41 -13.87
N ASP A 709 19.18 -4.92 -15.07
CA ASP A 709 18.35 -5.98 -15.65
C ASP A 709 18.92 -7.35 -15.26
N SER A 710 18.35 -7.95 -14.24
CA SER A 710 18.74 -9.29 -13.78
C SER A 710 17.95 -10.42 -14.45
N GLY A 711 16.93 -10.09 -15.26
CA GLY A 711 15.97 -11.08 -15.76
C GLY A 711 15.04 -11.64 -14.68
N GLY A 712 15.07 -11.11 -13.46
CA GLY A 712 14.24 -11.54 -12.34
C GLY A 712 12.73 -11.29 -12.52
N PRO A 713 11.89 -11.72 -11.57
CA PRO A 713 10.45 -11.45 -11.58
C PRO A 713 10.17 -9.95 -11.48
N ILE A 714 8.97 -9.54 -11.92
CA ILE A 714 8.54 -8.15 -11.83
C ILE A 714 8.35 -7.76 -10.37
N GLY A 715 9.12 -6.78 -9.91
CA GLY A 715 8.99 -6.14 -8.59
C GLY A 715 8.15 -4.87 -8.60
N GLY A 716 7.82 -4.38 -7.42
CA GLY A 716 7.17 -3.08 -7.24
C GLY A 716 8.19 -1.94 -7.15
N LEU A 717 7.80 -0.73 -7.52
CA LEU A 717 8.68 0.46 -7.48
C LEU A 717 8.10 1.64 -6.70
N GLY A 718 6.82 1.56 -6.29
CA GLY A 718 6.17 2.65 -5.58
C GLY A 718 6.77 2.97 -4.20
N GLU A 719 7.43 2.01 -3.59
CA GLU A 719 7.87 2.03 -2.19
C GLU A 719 9.37 1.80 -1.98
N PRO A 720 10.06 0.92 -2.76
CA PRO A 720 11.45 0.51 -2.47
C PRO A 720 12.51 1.62 -2.47
N GLY A 721 12.21 2.78 -3.07
CA GLY A 721 13.11 3.94 -3.03
C GLY A 721 13.26 4.59 -1.65
N VAL A 722 12.38 4.27 -0.69
CA VAL A 722 12.36 4.89 0.66
C VAL A 722 13.33 4.23 1.64
N PRO A 723 13.36 2.88 1.82
CA PRO A 723 14.09 2.25 2.90
C PRO A 723 15.60 2.50 2.95
N PRO A 724 16.35 2.57 1.84
CA PRO A 724 17.81 2.74 1.91
C PRO A 724 18.25 4.18 2.24
N VAL A 725 17.33 5.16 2.20
CA VAL A 725 17.66 6.60 2.35
C VAL A 725 18.27 6.90 3.72
N ALA A 726 17.53 6.58 4.77
CA ALA A 726 17.93 6.92 6.14
C ALA A 726 19.28 6.29 6.52
N PRO A 727 19.53 5.01 6.28
CA PRO A 727 20.83 4.41 6.60
C PRO A 727 21.97 4.95 5.71
N ALA A 728 21.75 5.17 4.41
CA ALA A 728 22.79 5.76 3.56
C ALA A 728 23.22 7.13 4.06
N VAL A 729 22.27 7.98 4.48
CA VAL A 729 22.56 9.29 5.07
C VAL A 729 23.24 9.15 6.44
N ALA A 730 22.75 8.29 7.33
CA ALA A 730 23.34 8.09 8.66
C ALA A 730 24.80 7.57 8.57
N ASN A 731 25.07 6.64 7.66
CA ASN A 731 26.40 6.11 7.40
C ASN A 731 27.32 7.18 6.81
N ALA A 732 26.83 8.05 5.94
CA ALA A 732 27.59 9.18 5.40
C ALA A 732 27.90 10.22 6.48
N VAL A 733 26.95 10.51 7.39
CA VAL A 733 27.16 11.40 8.54
C VAL A 733 28.25 10.84 9.46
N PHE A 734 28.23 9.55 9.72
CA PHE A 734 29.30 8.92 10.51
C PHE A 734 30.66 9.02 9.82
N ALA A 735 30.74 8.77 8.52
CA ALA A 735 31.97 8.91 7.76
C ALA A 735 32.50 10.35 7.76
N LEU A 736 31.61 11.35 7.84
CA LEU A 736 31.96 12.76 7.88
C LEU A 736 32.41 13.23 9.27
N THR A 737 31.71 12.80 10.33
CA THR A 737 31.82 13.40 11.69
C THR A 737 32.34 12.44 12.74
N GLY A 738 32.35 11.13 12.49
CA GLY A 738 32.62 10.09 13.49
C GLY A 738 31.46 9.84 14.47
N GLN A 739 30.34 10.56 14.36
CA GLN A 739 29.20 10.42 15.27
C GLN A 739 28.16 9.45 14.67
N ARG A 740 27.86 8.34 15.39
CA ARG A 740 26.79 7.40 15.02
C ARG A 740 25.43 7.94 15.44
N LEU A 741 24.57 8.21 14.44
CA LEU A 741 23.19 8.62 14.65
C LEU A 741 22.29 7.39 14.58
N ARG A 742 21.74 6.98 15.72
CA ARG A 742 20.89 5.78 15.86
C ARG A 742 19.41 6.12 16.11
N GLN A 743 19.04 7.38 16.04
CA GLN A 743 17.69 7.87 16.22
C GLN A 743 17.26 8.72 15.02
N LEU A 744 16.02 8.51 14.54
CA LEU A 744 15.40 9.42 13.59
C LEU A 744 14.52 10.45 14.32
N PRO A 745 14.39 11.67 13.78
CA PRO A 745 15.18 12.24 12.68
C PRO A 745 16.66 12.43 13.04
N LEU A 746 17.53 12.35 12.02
CA LEU A 746 18.98 12.47 12.17
C LEU A 746 19.36 13.92 12.57
N ARG A 747 19.86 14.10 13.77
CA ARG A 747 20.31 15.38 14.30
C ARG A 747 21.68 15.22 14.96
N LEU A 748 22.61 16.04 14.57
CA LEU A 748 23.90 16.18 15.27
C LEU A 748 23.66 16.95 16.57
N THR A 749 24.25 16.47 17.66
CA THR A 749 24.16 17.08 19.01
C THR A 749 25.45 17.84 19.33
#